data_4c30a13a9f60acfcb898293af7022d70
#
_entry.id   4c30a13a9f60acfcb898293af7022d70
#
_cell.length_a   1.000
_cell.length_b   1.000
_cell.length_c   1.000
_cell.angle_alpha   90.00
_cell.angle_beta   90.00
_cell.angle_gamma   90.00
#
_symmetry.space_group_name_H-M   'P 1'
#
loop_
_entity.id
_entity.type
_entity.pdbx_description
1 polymer ?
#
loop_
_entity_poly.entity_id
_entity_poly.type
_entity_poly.pdbx_seq_one_letter_code
_entity_poly.pdbx_strand_id
1 'polypeptide(L)'
;MKKILWLAMLPMATSATAQTNDSLTTHWQDSLQTVTVVGHRPMYRMKAGSLVAHIRNTPLAKEPTLNDVLKHLPGMKQASDGSFEVSGLGAPTIYLNDKKATKEELSHLDIKQIEDIELITSPGSQYDATTGAVLRIVMRRRDEGVFGKLQAYDQMSEVNSNKEDVTLGWVGKKLSISGMYGYQDYRYNVHQPQETLIRAQDGDYTFGVDRHGKNKAFANSTELNLDWLISKSHEVGAQWEAQWMSGGRSEEQQQYYRYPQSEKKYYDASSQQWARERQHHVNLFHLGKWSKALSSQLFLDYAKRIANDSQPIDEVEDSNNKLTLNTSHSDYDIYSTRLVLRQSIAPNHSLDYGGEWSLTDGEGKTCSSYEAIGATQYKNHDSKVASYLQYQGSAGKWSWSAGIRYEHLTSRYTDLLDADNNLSRTYDQWFPSFSLQLNEPSWHHSLSLRTTTSRPSFSQLSGNIYYISRFQYQQSNARLQPVNTYRLTYSAQWKDFYAMLRYTYIDKPIMYVQEVPEDKPVREVSTFMNYNHQQLLFGYINWGHAFGWWRPNVSVDATYQFFKVNDHGENISYNGVKWGANFDNYFSLPHDWQLSLSYLFDNGGVSGRVKFKPTQNWSLGANKSFWEGRLQVAFSANDLFHQYLFREKVHQHYVDFSQTEDYKLWNYRLTVTWKFNKRTGRYHGENSAQDELNRL
;
A
#
# COMPACT_ATOMS: atom_id res chain seq x y z
N MET A 1 -14.64 -29.89 -19.10
CA MET A 1 -13.93 -31.07 -19.69
C MET A 1 -12.50 -31.05 -19.11
N LYS A 2 -12.16 -32.13 -18.43
CA LYS A 2 -10.88 -32.31 -17.69
C LYS A 2 -9.68 -32.27 -18.63
N LYS A 3 -8.67 -31.43 -18.34
CA LYS A 3 -7.29 -31.65 -18.80
C LYS A 3 -6.37 -31.56 -17.59
N ILE A 4 -5.95 -32.74 -17.15
CA ILE A 4 -4.89 -32.96 -16.17
C ILE A 4 -3.56 -32.83 -16.92
N LEU A 5 -2.73 -31.89 -16.51
CA LEU A 5 -1.36 -31.79 -17.00
C LEU A 5 -0.46 -32.67 -16.12
N TRP A 6 0.09 -33.73 -16.70
CA TRP A 6 1.15 -34.55 -16.10
C TRP A 6 2.50 -33.81 -16.25
N LEU A 7 3.10 -33.43 -15.15
CA LEU A 7 4.50 -32.99 -15.15
C LEU A 7 5.38 -34.22 -14.92
N ALA A 8 6.16 -34.58 -15.92
CA ALA A 8 7.11 -35.69 -15.87
C ALA A 8 8.34 -35.28 -15.02
N MET A 9 8.55 -35.95 -13.89
CA MET A 9 9.82 -35.93 -13.15
C MET A 9 10.79 -36.93 -13.75
N LEU A 10 11.92 -36.40 -14.26
CA LEU A 10 13.11 -37.24 -14.53
C LEU A 10 14.00 -37.25 -13.27
N PRO A 11 14.46 -38.41 -12.80
CA PRO A 11 15.44 -38.48 -11.73
C PRO A 11 16.87 -38.46 -12.31
N MET A 12 17.65 -37.43 -11.95
CA MET A 12 19.13 -37.51 -12.08
C MET A 12 19.72 -37.95 -10.74
N ALA A 13 20.12 -39.21 -10.70
CA ALA A 13 20.97 -39.74 -9.64
C ALA A 13 22.44 -39.47 -9.98
N THR A 14 23.17 -38.75 -9.14
CA THR A 14 24.62 -38.75 -9.12
C THR A 14 25.09 -39.22 -7.77
N SER A 15 25.73 -40.35 -7.76
CA SER A 15 26.42 -40.97 -6.62
C SER A 15 27.74 -40.21 -6.34
N ALA A 16 27.91 -39.75 -5.11
CA ALA A 16 29.20 -39.29 -4.58
C ALA A 16 29.60 -40.22 -3.44
N THR A 17 30.71 -40.88 -3.61
CA THR A 17 31.39 -41.77 -2.66
C THR A 17 32.09 -40.92 -1.59
N ALA A 18 31.83 -41.23 -0.31
CA ALA A 18 32.55 -40.67 0.82
C ALA A 18 33.69 -41.62 1.21
N GLN A 19 34.88 -41.07 1.35
CA GLN A 19 36.02 -41.76 2.02
C GLN A 19 36.02 -41.43 3.49
N THR A 20 36.03 -42.47 4.30
CA THR A 20 36.27 -42.42 5.76
C THR A 20 37.74 -42.37 6.06
N ASN A 21 38.17 -41.50 6.98
CA ASN A 21 39.40 -41.65 7.73
C ASN A 21 39.13 -41.61 9.22
N ASP A 22 39.40 -42.74 9.85
CA ASP A 22 39.46 -42.92 11.31
C ASP A 22 40.66 -42.20 11.93
N SER A 23 40.44 -41.53 13.03
CA SER A 23 41.45 -41.48 14.12
C SER A 23 40.77 -41.26 15.47
N LEU A 24 40.82 -42.31 16.27
CA LEU A 24 40.45 -42.33 17.69
C LEU A 24 41.37 -41.47 18.52
N THR A 25 40.85 -40.49 19.24
CA THR A 25 41.42 -40.00 20.49
C THR A 25 40.25 -39.73 21.48
N THR A 26 40.20 -40.61 22.48
CA THR A 26 39.33 -40.49 23.66
C THR A 26 39.80 -39.35 24.56
N HIS A 27 39.03 -38.29 24.66
CA HIS A 27 39.07 -37.38 25.82
C HIS A 27 37.67 -37.33 26.50
N TRP A 28 37.66 -37.81 27.72
CA TRP A 28 36.55 -37.59 28.62
C TRP A 28 36.54 -36.10 29.01
N GLN A 29 35.58 -35.34 28.48
CA GLN A 29 35.21 -34.05 29.02
C GLN A 29 33.75 -34.17 29.51
N ASP A 30 33.58 -33.98 30.83
CA ASP A 30 32.29 -33.74 31.42
C ASP A 30 31.66 -32.52 30.73
N SER A 31 30.73 -32.78 29.84
CA SER A 31 29.91 -31.72 29.26
C SER A 31 28.81 -31.34 30.25
N LEU A 32 29.02 -30.26 31.00
CA LEU A 32 27.95 -29.53 31.61
C LEU A 32 26.88 -29.31 30.53
N GLN A 33 25.66 -29.80 30.78
CA GLN A 33 24.52 -29.53 29.92
C GLN A 33 24.38 -28.02 29.80
N THR A 34 24.68 -27.49 28.62
CA THR A 34 24.45 -26.09 28.29
C THR A 34 22.94 -25.86 28.35
N VAL A 35 22.48 -25.24 29.45
CA VAL A 35 21.10 -24.75 29.53
C VAL A 35 21.00 -23.64 28.51
N THR A 36 20.52 -23.97 27.31
CA THR A 36 20.17 -22.97 26.30
C THR A 36 18.93 -22.27 26.79
N VAL A 37 19.11 -21.12 27.47
CA VAL A 37 18.01 -20.21 27.75
C VAL A 37 17.56 -19.65 26.41
N VAL A 38 16.54 -20.25 25.81
CA VAL A 38 15.85 -19.71 24.65
C VAL A 38 15.05 -18.51 25.17
N GLY A 39 15.69 -17.36 25.22
CA GLY A 39 15.00 -16.10 25.49
C GLY A 39 14.00 -15.86 24.36
N HIS A 40 12.72 -15.99 24.63
CA HIS A 40 11.67 -15.62 23.70
C HIS A 40 11.70 -14.10 23.51
N ARG A 41 12.19 -13.62 22.36
CA ARG A 41 12.04 -12.22 21.99
C ARG A 41 10.54 -11.90 21.86
N PRO A 42 10.06 -10.77 22.41
CA PRO A 42 8.70 -10.33 22.14
C PRO A 42 8.50 -10.15 20.65
N MET A 43 7.34 -10.53 20.12
CA MET A 43 7.02 -10.44 18.70
C MET A 43 7.06 -8.99 18.22
N TYR A 44 6.63 -8.05 19.08
CA TYR A 44 6.61 -6.61 18.81
C TYR A 44 7.39 -5.86 19.89
N ARG A 45 8.17 -4.86 19.49
CA ARG A 45 8.95 -4.01 20.39
C ARG A 45 9.07 -2.60 19.84
N MET A 46 9.05 -1.59 20.72
CA MET A 46 9.49 -0.25 20.34
C MET A 46 11.02 -0.13 20.28
N LYS A 47 11.50 0.48 19.22
CA LYS A 47 12.91 0.82 19.01
C LYS A 47 12.98 2.18 18.34
N ALA A 48 13.58 3.14 19.00
CA ALA A 48 13.78 4.49 18.43
C ALA A 48 12.49 5.14 17.87
N GLY A 49 11.33 4.96 18.55
CA GLY A 49 10.05 5.53 18.15
C GLY A 49 9.31 4.76 17.06
N SER A 50 9.88 3.68 16.57
CA SER A 50 9.25 2.76 15.63
C SER A 50 8.71 1.54 16.36
N LEU A 51 7.63 0.96 15.86
CA LEU A 51 7.19 -0.37 16.27
C LEU A 51 7.95 -1.40 15.43
N VAL A 52 8.77 -2.22 16.07
CA VAL A 52 9.54 -3.29 15.42
C VAL A 52 8.84 -4.62 15.63
N ALA A 53 8.46 -5.27 14.54
CA ALA A 53 8.03 -6.66 14.53
C ALA A 53 9.23 -7.55 14.23
N HIS A 54 9.59 -8.42 15.17
CA HIS A 54 10.62 -9.42 14.96
C HIS A 54 10.05 -10.58 14.15
N ILE A 55 10.62 -10.81 12.97
CA ILE A 55 10.18 -11.91 12.10
C ILE A 55 10.93 -13.19 12.47
N ARG A 56 12.23 -13.09 12.62
CA ARG A 56 13.07 -14.25 12.92
C ARG A 56 12.69 -14.91 14.25
N ASN A 57 12.52 -16.24 14.23
CA ASN A 57 12.16 -17.07 15.39
C ASN A 57 10.80 -16.72 15.99
N THR A 58 9.91 -16.12 15.21
CA THR A 58 8.52 -15.86 15.58
C THR A 58 7.56 -16.61 14.64
N PRO A 59 6.28 -16.73 14.95
CA PRO A 59 5.28 -17.28 14.04
C PRO A 59 5.23 -16.55 12.69
N LEU A 60 5.49 -15.24 12.65
CA LEU A 60 5.48 -14.43 11.43
C LEU A 60 6.48 -14.93 10.37
N ALA A 61 7.59 -15.57 10.77
CA ALA A 61 8.54 -16.18 9.82
C ALA A 61 7.97 -17.37 9.01
N LYS A 62 6.82 -17.88 9.43
CA LYS A 62 6.16 -19.03 8.79
C LYS A 62 5.02 -18.60 7.87
N GLU A 63 4.64 -17.32 7.89
CA GLU A 63 3.64 -16.81 6.97
C GLU A 63 4.10 -16.95 5.50
N PRO A 64 3.19 -17.27 4.57
CA PRO A 64 3.56 -17.58 3.19
C PRO A 64 3.97 -16.33 2.39
N THR A 65 3.35 -15.19 2.66
CA THR A 65 3.59 -13.95 1.93
C THR A 65 3.79 -12.76 2.89
N LEU A 66 4.38 -11.69 2.37
CA LEU A 66 4.49 -10.44 3.13
C LEU A 66 3.12 -9.90 3.54
N ASN A 67 2.14 -9.97 2.66
CA ASN A 67 0.79 -9.53 2.96
C ASN A 67 0.18 -10.28 4.15
N ASP A 68 0.47 -11.56 4.29
CA ASP A 68 0.00 -12.34 5.44
C ASP A 68 0.72 -11.91 6.73
N VAL A 69 1.99 -11.51 6.65
CA VAL A 69 2.69 -10.90 7.79
C VAL A 69 2.10 -9.54 8.15
N LEU A 70 1.81 -8.69 7.14
CA LEU A 70 1.31 -7.33 7.36
C LEU A 70 -0.06 -7.29 8.03
N LYS A 71 -0.93 -8.28 7.78
CA LYS A 71 -2.23 -8.42 8.45
C LYS A 71 -2.11 -8.47 9.98
N HIS A 72 -0.99 -8.98 10.46
CA HIS A 72 -0.74 -9.18 11.88
C HIS A 72 0.08 -8.06 12.54
N LEU A 73 0.54 -7.08 11.75
CA LEU A 73 1.28 -5.95 12.29
C LEU A 73 0.36 -4.99 13.04
N PRO A 74 0.67 -4.67 14.31
CA PRO A 74 -0.10 -3.70 15.07
C PRO A 74 -0.22 -2.36 14.37
N GLY A 75 -1.45 -1.86 14.22
CA GLY A 75 -1.72 -0.60 13.54
C GLY A 75 -1.85 -0.69 12.02
N MET A 76 -1.67 -1.86 11.42
CA MET A 76 -1.96 -2.11 10.02
C MET A 76 -3.41 -2.56 9.83
N LYS A 77 -4.06 -2.10 8.77
CA LYS A 77 -5.40 -2.52 8.34
C LYS A 77 -5.39 -2.84 6.86
N GLN A 78 -6.18 -3.82 6.45
CA GLN A 78 -6.41 -4.09 5.03
C GLN A 78 -7.61 -3.28 4.55
N ALA A 79 -7.43 -2.50 3.47
CA ALA A 79 -8.49 -1.76 2.81
C ALA A 79 -9.38 -2.67 1.95
N SER A 80 -10.50 -2.14 1.45
CA SER A 80 -11.46 -2.87 0.61
C SER A 80 -10.85 -3.40 -0.69
N ASP A 81 -9.86 -2.71 -1.24
CA ASP A 81 -9.13 -3.10 -2.44
C ASP A 81 -7.99 -4.12 -2.17
N GLY A 82 -7.85 -4.56 -0.92
CA GLY A 82 -6.80 -5.50 -0.49
C GLY A 82 -5.45 -4.86 -0.17
N SER A 83 -5.29 -3.55 -0.36
CA SER A 83 -4.09 -2.81 0.04
C SER A 83 -3.95 -2.71 1.56
N PHE A 84 -2.77 -2.30 2.03
CA PHE A 84 -2.52 -2.13 3.46
C PHE A 84 -2.34 -0.66 3.80
N GLU A 85 -3.00 -0.26 4.87
CA GLU A 85 -2.92 1.08 5.44
C GLU A 85 -2.48 1.05 6.90
N VAL A 86 -1.76 2.08 7.31
CA VAL A 86 -1.49 2.34 8.73
C VAL A 86 -2.65 3.16 9.28
N SER A 87 -3.25 2.69 10.36
CA SER A 87 -4.43 3.32 10.99
C SER A 87 -4.25 4.83 11.17
N GLY A 88 -5.06 5.62 10.47
CA GLY A 88 -5.05 7.07 10.48
C GLY A 88 -3.84 7.73 9.80
N LEU A 89 -3.07 7.00 8.96
CA LEU A 89 -1.91 7.53 8.23
C LEU A 89 -1.94 7.20 6.72
N GLY A 90 -2.88 6.35 6.29
CA GLY A 90 -2.95 5.86 4.91
C GLY A 90 -1.91 4.78 4.60
N ALA A 91 -1.68 4.53 3.32
CA ALA A 91 -0.73 3.54 2.87
C ALA A 91 0.71 3.92 3.26
N PRO A 92 1.50 3.02 3.89
CA PRO A 92 2.89 3.31 4.22
C PRO A 92 3.78 3.28 2.98
N THR A 93 4.80 4.14 2.96
CA THR A 93 5.91 3.95 2.03
C THR A 93 6.78 2.80 2.54
N ILE A 94 7.02 1.78 1.72
CA ILE A 94 7.73 0.58 2.13
C ILE A 94 9.19 0.68 1.67
N TYR A 95 10.10 0.39 2.60
CA TYR A 95 11.54 0.34 2.37
C TYR A 95 12.07 -1.06 2.63
N LEU A 96 12.86 -1.58 1.70
CA LEU A 96 13.60 -2.82 1.85
C LEU A 96 15.04 -2.47 2.24
N ASN A 97 15.40 -2.66 3.51
CA ASN A 97 16.56 -2.03 4.16
C ASN A 97 16.45 -0.50 4.11
N ASP A 98 17.25 0.14 3.26
CA ASP A 98 17.24 1.59 3.05
C ASP A 98 16.74 1.97 1.65
N LYS A 99 16.28 1.01 0.84
CA LYS A 99 15.72 1.19 -0.49
C LYS A 99 14.20 1.27 -0.44
N LYS A 100 13.61 2.24 -1.10
CA LYS A 100 12.16 2.30 -1.33
C LYS A 100 11.75 1.15 -2.27
N ALA A 101 10.87 0.28 -1.79
CA ALA A 101 10.50 -0.93 -2.50
C ALA A 101 9.30 -0.71 -3.41
N THR A 102 9.28 -1.39 -4.56
CA THR A 102 8.10 -1.48 -5.42
C THR A 102 7.13 -2.56 -4.95
N LYS A 103 5.88 -2.52 -5.42
CA LYS A 103 4.89 -3.56 -5.11
C LYS A 103 5.34 -4.94 -5.60
N GLU A 104 6.03 -4.96 -6.73
CA GLU A 104 6.56 -6.16 -7.37
C GLU A 104 7.63 -6.81 -6.50
N GLU A 105 8.62 -6.04 -6.05
CA GLU A 105 9.65 -6.55 -5.13
C GLU A 105 9.05 -7.14 -3.85
N LEU A 106 8.08 -6.45 -3.27
CA LEU A 106 7.42 -6.89 -2.04
C LEU A 106 6.66 -8.20 -2.24
N SER A 107 6.05 -8.39 -3.38
CA SER A 107 5.28 -9.60 -3.71
C SER A 107 6.17 -10.85 -3.81
N HIS A 108 7.46 -10.66 -4.05
CA HIS A 108 8.44 -11.75 -4.24
C HIS A 108 9.35 -11.98 -3.04
N LEU A 109 9.19 -11.20 -1.95
CA LEU A 109 10.03 -11.35 -0.76
C LEU A 109 9.91 -12.74 -0.13
N ASP A 110 11.04 -13.28 0.27
CA ASP A 110 11.10 -14.44 1.14
C ASP A 110 11.04 -14.00 2.61
N ILE A 111 9.93 -14.30 3.29
CA ILE A 111 9.70 -13.92 4.67
C ILE A 111 10.81 -14.43 5.60
N LYS A 112 11.40 -15.59 5.34
CA LYS A 112 12.51 -16.15 6.12
C LYS A 112 13.83 -15.36 5.99
N GLN A 113 13.94 -14.49 4.99
CA GLN A 113 15.08 -13.57 4.83
C GLN A 113 14.89 -12.24 5.55
N ILE A 114 13.68 -11.97 6.04
CA ILE A 114 13.39 -10.79 6.83
C ILE A 114 13.90 -11.03 8.26
N GLU A 115 14.66 -10.08 8.79
CA GLU A 115 15.06 -10.06 10.21
C GLU A 115 13.97 -9.37 11.03
N ASP A 116 13.63 -8.14 10.65
CA ASP A 116 12.67 -7.29 11.34
C ASP A 116 11.83 -6.50 10.33
N ILE A 117 10.62 -6.10 10.73
CA ILE A 117 9.81 -5.09 10.05
C ILE A 117 9.61 -3.93 11.03
N GLU A 118 10.05 -2.73 10.64
CA GLU A 118 9.95 -1.52 11.45
C GLU A 118 8.81 -0.63 10.90
N LEU A 119 7.78 -0.42 11.70
CA LEU A 119 6.71 0.53 11.38
C LEU A 119 7.05 1.88 12.02
N ILE A 120 7.40 2.87 11.19
CA ILE A 120 7.76 4.22 11.58
C ILE A 120 6.56 5.13 11.32
N THR A 121 5.83 5.49 12.36
CA THR A 121 4.63 6.33 12.27
C THR A 121 4.92 7.84 12.26
N SER A 122 6.17 8.21 12.49
CA SER A 122 6.67 9.59 12.42
C SER A 122 8.03 9.62 11.71
N PRO A 123 8.05 9.43 10.37
CA PRO A 123 9.31 9.41 9.62
C PRO A 123 10.03 10.75 9.69
N GLY A 124 11.38 10.73 9.69
CA GLY A 124 12.22 11.92 9.75
C GLY A 124 12.23 12.73 8.43
N SER A 125 12.94 13.86 8.42
CA SER A 125 12.99 14.79 7.27
C SER A 125 13.70 14.24 6.03
N GLN A 126 14.45 13.14 6.16
CA GLN A 126 15.06 12.43 5.03
C GLN A 126 14.04 11.77 4.10
N TYR A 127 12.84 11.50 4.59
CA TYR A 127 11.75 10.94 3.78
C TYR A 127 10.98 12.06 3.09
N ASP A 128 10.37 11.75 1.93
CA ASP A 128 9.54 12.71 1.20
C ASP A 128 8.42 13.28 2.09
N ALA A 129 8.02 14.53 1.84
CA ALA A 129 6.99 15.19 2.62
C ALA A 129 5.59 14.53 2.45
N THR A 130 5.37 13.77 1.37
CA THR A 130 4.15 12.98 1.17
C THR A 130 4.09 11.72 2.04
N THR A 131 5.22 11.29 2.63
CA THR A 131 5.31 10.06 3.41
C THR A 131 4.63 10.20 4.78
N GLY A 132 3.45 9.60 4.93
CA GLY A 132 2.69 9.58 6.19
C GLY A 132 3.23 8.59 7.22
N ALA A 133 3.63 7.41 6.76
CA ALA A 133 4.26 6.36 7.55
C ALA A 133 5.29 5.61 6.70
N VAL A 134 6.27 4.99 7.33
CA VAL A 134 7.27 4.14 6.68
C VAL A 134 7.21 2.73 7.26
N LEU A 135 7.18 1.74 6.39
CA LEU A 135 7.37 0.34 6.73
C LEU A 135 8.75 -0.09 6.23
N ARG A 136 9.72 -0.21 7.12
CA ARG A 136 11.08 -0.60 6.78
C ARG A 136 11.27 -2.09 7.02
N ILE A 137 11.49 -2.85 5.97
CA ILE A 137 11.77 -4.28 6.01
C ILE A 137 13.28 -4.48 6.05
N VAL A 138 13.77 -5.00 7.16
CA VAL A 138 15.21 -5.25 7.37
C VAL A 138 15.54 -6.67 6.95
N MET A 139 16.36 -6.80 5.92
CA MET A 139 16.76 -8.10 5.36
C MET A 139 18.03 -8.62 6.05
N ARG A 140 18.15 -9.93 6.12
CA ARG A 140 19.35 -10.61 6.65
C ARG A 140 20.54 -10.47 5.71
N ARG A 141 21.75 -10.50 6.28
CA ARG A 141 22.99 -10.59 5.49
C ARG A 141 23.04 -11.90 4.70
N ARG A 142 23.64 -11.86 3.54
CA ARG A 142 23.60 -12.90 2.51
C ARG A 142 24.91 -13.65 2.39
N ASP A 143 24.81 -14.92 2.00
CA ASP A 143 25.96 -15.77 1.70
C ASP A 143 26.21 -15.85 0.19
N GLU A 144 27.45 -16.13 -0.24
CA GLU A 144 27.80 -16.30 -1.65
C GLU A 144 27.19 -17.58 -2.26
N GLY A 145 26.87 -17.55 -3.55
CA GLY A 145 26.42 -18.69 -4.35
C GLY A 145 25.15 -18.48 -5.16
N VAL A 146 24.69 -19.51 -5.84
CA VAL A 146 23.45 -19.53 -6.62
C VAL A 146 22.25 -19.73 -5.70
N PHE A 147 21.14 -19.08 -6.00
CA PHE A 147 19.88 -19.26 -5.30
C PHE A 147 18.69 -19.26 -6.27
N GLY A 148 17.57 -19.82 -5.84
CA GLY A 148 16.32 -19.75 -6.57
C GLY A 148 15.12 -19.98 -5.69
N LYS A 149 13.98 -19.42 -6.12
CA LYS A 149 12.67 -19.55 -5.51
C LYS A 149 11.64 -19.77 -6.61
N LEU A 150 10.78 -20.77 -6.43
CA LEU A 150 9.55 -20.93 -7.18
C LEU A 150 8.40 -20.80 -6.18
N GLN A 151 7.41 -19.99 -6.49
CA GLN A 151 6.21 -19.85 -5.69
C GLN A 151 5.00 -19.86 -6.60
N ALA A 152 3.99 -20.62 -6.23
CA ALA A 152 2.70 -20.61 -6.89
C ALA A 152 1.59 -20.58 -5.84
N TYR A 153 0.52 -19.87 -6.12
CA TYR A 153 -0.72 -20.01 -5.38
C TYR A 153 -1.92 -20.13 -6.31
N ASP A 154 -2.88 -20.88 -5.83
CA ASP A 154 -4.24 -20.91 -6.37
C ASP A 154 -5.21 -20.45 -5.29
N GLN A 155 -6.05 -19.48 -5.63
CA GLN A 155 -7.02 -18.86 -4.76
C GLN A 155 -8.40 -19.04 -5.34
N MET A 156 -9.27 -19.71 -4.60
CA MET A 156 -10.65 -19.94 -4.93
C MET A 156 -11.55 -19.02 -4.11
N SER A 157 -12.40 -18.27 -4.81
CA SER A 157 -13.58 -17.60 -4.28
C SER A 157 -14.78 -17.97 -5.15
N GLU A 158 -15.65 -17.06 -5.55
CA GLU A 158 -16.63 -17.33 -6.62
C GLU A 158 -15.96 -17.63 -7.97
N VAL A 159 -14.75 -17.10 -8.18
CA VAL A 159 -13.89 -17.31 -9.34
C VAL A 159 -12.46 -17.59 -8.90
N ASN A 160 -11.71 -18.34 -9.70
CA ASN A 160 -10.33 -18.68 -9.37
C ASN A 160 -9.36 -17.62 -9.86
N SER A 161 -8.38 -17.33 -9.02
CA SER A 161 -7.20 -16.48 -9.31
C SER A 161 -5.94 -17.29 -9.03
N ASN A 162 -4.89 -17.08 -9.82
CA ASN A 162 -3.61 -17.73 -9.60
C ASN A 162 -2.43 -16.78 -9.79
N LYS A 163 -1.29 -17.16 -9.25
CA LYS A 163 -0.03 -16.45 -9.40
C LYS A 163 1.13 -17.42 -9.37
N GLU A 164 2.09 -17.21 -10.26
CA GLU A 164 3.35 -17.95 -10.34
C GLU A 164 4.53 -16.99 -10.37
N ASP A 165 5.53 -17.22 -9.52
CA ASP A 165 6.73 -16.41 -9.41
C ASP A 165 7.98 -17.29 -9.51
N VAL A 166 8.94 -16.84 -10.29
CA VAL A 166 10.28 -17.44 -10.42
C VAL A 166 11.32 -16.38 -10.11
N THR A 167 12.21 -16.67 -9.17
CA THR A 167 13.39 -15.84 -8.89
C THR A 167 14.64 -16.69 -9.00
N LEU A 168 15.63 -16.20 -9.70
CA LEU A 168 16.95 -16.83 -9.87
C LEU A 168 18.04 -15.77 -9.65
N GLY A 169 19.16 -16.19 -9.08
CA GLY A 169 20.27 -15.27 -8.93
C GLY A 169 21.57 -15.93 -8.49
N TRP A 170 22.61 -15.15 -8.57
CA TRP A 170 23.95 -15.48 -8.14
C TRP A 170 24.58 -14.32 -7.36
N VAL A 171 25.16 -14.64 -6.23
CA VAL A 171 25.89 -13.72 -5.35
C VAL A 171 27.35 -14.16 -5.28
N GLY A 172 28.23 -13.36 -5.83
CA GLY A 172 29.67 -13.51 -5.70
C GLY A 172 30.26 -12.51 -4.70
N LYS A 173 31.59 -12.52 -4.55
CA LYS A 173 32.31 -11.62 -3.61
C LYS A 173 32.11 -10.14 -3.94
N LYS A 174 32.11 -9.79 -5.22
CA LYS A 174 32.04 -8.40 -5.67
C LYS A 174 30.81 -8.12 -6.55
N LEU A 175 30.31 -9.10 -7.26
CA LEU A 175 29.21 -8.96 -8.20
C LEU A 175 28.03 -9.81 -7.76
N SER A 176 26.84 -9.28 -7.85
CA SER A 176 25.58 -9.99 -7.66
C SER A 176 24.65 -9.70 -8.83
N ILE A 177 24.02 -10.73 -9.35
CA ILE A 177 23.02 -10.61 -10.43
C ILE A 177 21.82 -11.44 -10.00
N SER A 178 20.62 -10.86 -10.15
CA SER A 178 19.38 -11.58 -9.95
C SER A 178 18.32 -11.17 -10.97
N GLY A 179 17.43 -12.10 -11.29
CA GLY A 179 16.28 -11.86 -12.14
C GLY A 179 15.04 -12.51 -11.54
N MET A 180 13.92 -11.89 -11.76
CA MET A 180 12.61 -12.35 -11.35
C MET A 180 11.63 -12.20 -12.50
N TYR A 181 10.72 -13.16 -12.60
CA TYR A 181 9.53 -13.08 -13.46
C TYR A 181 8.32 -13.56 -12.67
N GLY A 182 7.23 -12.81 -12.76
CA GLY A 182 5.95 -13.15 -12.16
C GLY A 182 4.81 -13.06 -13.18
N TYR A 183 3.89 -13.99 -13.09
CA TYR A 183 2.61 -13.98 -13.80
C TYR A 183 1.47 -14.05 -12.80
N GLN A 184 0.43 -13.27 -13.01
CA GLN A 184 -0.78 -13.27 -12.20
C GLN A 184 -2.03 -13.21 -13.09
N ASP A 185 -2.96 -14.15 -12.90
CA ASP A 185 -4.34 -14.07 -13.37
C ASP A 185 -5.23 -13.75 -12.17
N TYR A 186 -5.67 -12.50 -12.09
CA TYR A 186 -6.47 -11.99 -10.98
C TYR A 186 -7.92 -11.82 -11.40
N ARG A 187 -8.83 -12.50 -10.69
CA ARG A 187 -10.27 -12.46 -10.99
C ARG A 187 -11.07 -12.30 -9.72
N TYR A 188 -12.09 -11.49 -9.77
CA TYR A 188 -13.08 -11.36 -8.70
C TYR A 188 -14.41 -10.85 -9.23
N ASN A 189 -15.47 -11.23 -8.55
CA ASN A 189 -16.79 -10.68 -8.79
C ASN A 189 -17.06 -9.57 -7.78
N VAL A 190 -17.92 -8.63 -8.17
CA VAL A 190 -18.38 -7.55 -7.30
C VAL A 190 -19.88 -7.37 -7.44
N HIS A 191 -20.55 -7.13 -6.31
CA HIS A 191 -21.94 -6.74 -6.27
C HIS A 191 -22.04 -5.39 -5.54
N GLN A 192 -22.59 -4.38 -6.23
CA GLN A 192 -22.63 -2.99 -5.74
C GLN A 192 -24.02 -2.38 -5.92
N PRO A 193 -24.99 -2.65 -5.05
CA PRO A 193 -26.22 -1.89 -5.00
C PRO A 193 -25.96 -0.49 -4.44
N GLN A 194 -26.47 0.52 -5.15
CA GLN A 194 -26.35 1.93 -4.84
C GLN A 194 -27.69 2.63 -4.97
N GLU A 195 -27.94 3.59 -4.10
CA GLU A 195 -29.09 4.48 -4.18
C GLU A 195 -28.69 5.92 -3.88
N THR A 196 -29.17 6.84 -4.70
CA THR A 196 -29.00 8.29 -4.53
C THR A 196 -30.39 8.95 -4.45
N LEU A 197 -30.59 9.75 -3.41
CA LEU A 197 -31.77 10.62 -3.25
C LEU A 197 -31.32 12.07 -3.42
N ILE A 198 -31.90 12.78 -4.37
CA ILE A 198 -31.70 14.21 -4.59
C ILE A 198 -32.94 14.97 -4.14
N ARG A 199 -32.76 15.95 -3.23
CA ARG A 199 -33.82 16.86 -2.79
C ARG A 199 -33.78 18.12 -3.63
N ALA A 200 -34.77 18.33 -4.48
CA ALA A 200 -34.90 19.52 -5.30
C ALA A 200 -36.17 20.33 -4.88
N GLN A 201 -36.28 21.56 -5.36
CA GLN A 201 -37.38 22.45 -5.00
C GLN A 201 -38.76 21.92 -5.45
N ASP A 202 -38.78 21.14 -6.53
CA ASP A 202 -40.00 20.55 -7.12
C ASP A 202 -40.32 19.14 -6.58
N GLY A 203 -39.46 18.63 -5.66
CA GLY A 203 -39.62 17.33 -4.99
C GLY A 203 -38.40 16.45 -5.09
N ASP A 204 -38.54 15.21 -4.62
CA ASP A 204 -37.46 14.26 -4.48
C ASP A 204 -37.25 13.41 -5.74
N TYR A 205 -36.01 13.35 -6.22
CA TYR A 205 -35.54 12.46 -7.29
C TYR A 205 -34.77 11.28 -6.68
N THR A 206 -35.06 10.07 -7.11
CA THR A 206 -34.34 8.88 -6.64
C THR A 206 -33.75 8.13 -7.83
N PHE A 207 -32.47 7.76 -7.72
CA PHE A 207 -31.75 6.92 -8.68
C PHE A 207 -31.18 5.72 -7.96
N GLY A 208 -31.27 4.55 -8.56
CA GLY A 208 -30.67 3.36 -8.03
C GLY A 208 -30.00 2.53 -9.12
N VAL A 209 -28.94 1.87 -8.74
CA VAL A 209 -28.18 0.94 -9.59
C VAL A 209 -27.93 -0.32 -8.79
N ASP A 210 -28.33 -1.46 -9.31
CA ASP A 210 -27.86 -2.76 -8.85
C ASP A 210 -26.85 -3.30 -9.86
N ARG A 211 -25.57 -3.31 -9.45
CA ARG A 211 -24.42 -3.56 -10.33
C ARG A 211 -23.79 -4.90 -10.00
N HIS A 212 -23.69 -5.78 -11.00
CA HIS A 212 -22.96 -7.04 -10.95
C HIS A 212 -21.76 -6.99 -11.89
N GLY A 213 -20.56 -7.00 -11.33
CA GLY A 213 -19.31 -6.89 -12.08
C GLY A 213 -18.49 -8.18 -12.03
N LYS A 214 -17.85 -8.52 -13.15
CA LYS A 214 -16.85 -9.57 -13.27
C LYS A 214 -15.54 -8.94 -13.70
N ASN A 215 -14.54 -8.96 -12.83
CA ASN A 215 -13.23 -8.39 -13.08
C ASN A 215 -12.25 -9.49 -13.46
N LYS A 216 -11.40 -9.21 -14.45
CA LYS A 216 -10.34 -10.10 -14.91
C LYS A 216 -9.14 -9.25 -15.32
N ALA A 217 -7.99 -9.51 -14.71
CA ALA A 217 -6.74 -8.84 -15.03
C ALA A 217 -5.59 -9.85 -15.13
N PHE A 218 -4.72 -9.64 -16.11
CA PHE A 218 -3.48 -10.37 -16.27
C PHE A 218 -2.33 -9.40 -16.07
N ALA A 219 -1.40 -9.77 -15.22
CA ALA A 219 -0.19 -8.99 -15.00
C ALA A 219 1.03 -9.87 -15.21
N ASN A 220 2.01 -9.33 -15.92
CA ASN A 220 3.36 -9.87 -16.02
C ASN A 220 4.30 -8.84 -15.41
N SER A 221 5.20 -9.28 -14.55
CA SER A 221 6.23 -8.44 -13.94
C SER A 221 7.60 -9.06 -14.15
N THR A 222 8.59 -8.23 -14.39
CA THR A 222 10.00 -8.63 -14.56
C THR A 222 10.88 -7.66 -13.81
N GLU A 223 11.90 -8.18 -13.15
CA GLU A 223 12.92 -7.41 -12.47
C GLU A 223 14.31 -7.99 -12.77
N LEU A 224 15.26 -7.15 -13.09
CA LEU A 224 16.68 -7.50 -13.26
C LEU A 224 17.51 -6.58 -12.40
N ASN A 225 18.37 -7.16 -11.55
CA ASN A 225 19.24 -6.45 -10.62
C ASN A 225 20.69 -6.81 -10.89
N LEU A 226 21.54 -5.80 -10.84
CA LEU A 226 22.99 -5.91 -10.88
C LEU A 226 23.58 -5.03 -9.79
N ASP A 227 24.41 -5.60 -8.91
CA ASP A 227 25.15 -4.89 -7.86
C ASP A 227 26.63 -5.22 -7.99
N TRP A 228 27.45 -4.19 -7.97
CA TRP A 228 28.90 -4.31 -8.07
C TRP A 228 29.61 -3.57 -6.93
N LEU A 229 30.24 -4.35 -6.05
CA LEU A 229 31.09 -3.85 -4.99
C LEU A 229 32.46 -3.48 -5.59
N ILE A 230 32.61 -2.22 -6.02
CA ILE A 230 33.86 -1.70 -6.61
C ILE A 230 35.01 -1.84 -5.59
N SER A 231 34.73 -1.47 -4.32
CA SER A 231 35.65 -1.59 -3.19
C SER A 231 34.89 -1.92 -1.91
N LYS A 232 35.57 -2.11 -0.79
CA LYS A 232 34.92 -2.29 0.53
C LYS A 232 34.10 -1.08 0.97
N SER A 233 34.31 0.07 0.33
CA SER A 233 33.68 1.36 0.67
C SER A 233 32.74 1.90 -0.40
N HIS A 234 32.73 1.32 -1.61
CA HIS A 234 31.95 1.84 -2.72
C HIS A 234 31.24 0.72 -3.47
N GLU A 235 29.95 0.90 -3.65
CA GLU A 235 29.05 0.00 -4.37
C GLU A 235 28.26 0.80 -5.41
N VAL A 236 28.07 0.22 -6.59
CA VAL A 236 27.17 0.73 -7.64
C VAL A 236 26.24 -0.37 -8.07
N GLY A 237 25.09 -0.02 -8.56
CA GLY A 237 24.16 -0.99 -9.12
C GLY A 237 23.20 -0.38 -10.10
N ALA A 238 22.52 -1.28 -10.80
CA ALA A 238 21.48 -0.98 -11.76
C ALA A 238 20.31 -1.93 -11.57
N GLN A 239 19.10 -1.41 -11.68
CA GLN A 239 17.86 -2.18 -11.71
C GLN A 239 17.04 -1.78 -12.91
N TRP A 240 16.42 -2.76 -13.54
CA TRP A 240 15.34 -2.56 -14.49
C TRP A 240 14.14 -3.37 -14.04
N GLU A 241 13.00 -2.68 -13.97
CA GLU A 241 11.70 -3.24 -13.68
C GLU A 241 10.75 -2.98 -14.85
N ALA A 242 9.89 -3.94 -15.14
CA ALA A 242 8.84 -3.75 -16.13
C ALA A 242 7.57 -4.49 -15.68
N GLN A 243 6.43 -3.84 -15.90
CA GLN A 243 5.12 -4.40 -15.67
C GLN A 243 4.25 -4.21 -16.91
N TRP A 244 3.57 -5.26 -17.30
CA TRP A 244 2.55 -5.27 -18.35
C TRP A 244 1.26 -5.79 -17.75
N MET A 245 0.26 -4.95 -17.71
CA MET A 245 -1.06 -5.32 -17.22
C MET A 245 -2.08 -5.18 -18.35
N SER A 246 -2.96 -6.14 -18.47
CA SER A 246 -4.14 -6.07 -19.31
C SER A 246 -5.31 -6.68 -18.58
N GLY A 247 -6.47 -6.03 -18.65
CA GLY A 247 -7.63 -6.54 -17.95
C GLY A 247 -8.87 -5.79 -18.33
N GLY A 248 -9.98 -6.25 -17.80
CA GLY A 248 -11.25 -5.62 -18.05
C GLY A 248 -12.26 -5.94 -16.97
N ARG A 249 -13.33 -5.18 -17.00
CA ARG A 249 -14.50 -5.36 -16.16
C ARG A 249 -15.72 -5.46 -17.06
N SER A 250 -16.46 -6.55 -16.93
CA SER A 250 -17.78 -6.72 -17.52
C SER A 250 -18.80 -6.46 -16.44
N GLU A 251 -19.74 -5.57 -16.68
CA GLU A 251 -20.81 -5.23 -15.74
C GLU A 251 -22.16 -5.40 -16.38
N GLU A 252 -23.09 -5.96 -15.61
CA GLU A 252 -24.51 -5.96 -15.85
C GLU A 252 -25.16 -5.10 -14.76
N GLN A 253 -26.02 -4.17 -15.13
CA GLN A 253 -26.60 -3.19 -14.24
C GLN A 253 -28.11 -3.13 -14.49
N GLN A 254 -28.88 -3.30 -13.43
CA GLN A 254 -30.28 -2.93 -13.42
C GLN A 254 -30.37 -1.56 -12.76
N GLN A 255 -30.88 -0.57 -13.50
CA GLN A 255 -30.98 0.80 -13.02
C GLN A 255 -32.42 1.21 -12.93
N TYR A 256 -32.75 2.13 -11.99
CA TYR A 256 -34.04 2.75 -11.94
C TYR A 256 -33.92 4.23 -11.61
N TYR A 257 -34.95 4.98 -12.02
CA TYR A 257 -35.12 6.35 -11.63
C TYR A 257 -36.56 6.64 -11.27
N ARG A 258 -36.78 7.62 -10.40
CA ARG A 258 -38.09 8.12 -10.01
C ARG A 258 -38.00 9.64 -9.93
N TYR A 259 -38.86 10.32 -10.70
CA TYR A 259 -39.10 11.75 -10.61
C TYR A 259 -40.11 12.06 -9.53
N PRO A 260 -40.23 13.33 -9.05
CA PRO A 260 -41.28 13.74 -8.13
C PRO A 260 -42.67 13.34 -8.65
N GLN A 261 -43.46 12.75 -7.77
CA GLN A 261 -44.85 12.31 -8.06
C GLN A 261 -44.98 11.32 -9.22
N SER A 262 -43.92 10.67 -9.67
CA SER A 262 -43.97 9.64 -10.71
C SER A 262 -43.69 8.25 -10.15
N GLU A 263 -44.06 7.22 -10.92
CA GLU A 263 -43.66 5.84 -10.65
C GLU A 263 -42.20 5.59 -10.99
N LYS A 264 -41.60 4.56 -10.39
CA LYS A 264 -40.25 4.10 -10.73
C LYS A 264 -40.21 3.55 -12.15
N LYS A 265 -39.29 4.01 -12.94
CA LYS A 265 -38.94 3.45 -14.25
C LYS A 265 -37.63 2.69 -14.17
N TYR A 266 -37.53 1.58 -14.88
CA TYR A 266 -36.37 0.70 -14.90
C TYR A 266 -35.76 0.68 -16.30
N TYR A 267 -34.45 0.52 -16.35
CA TYR A 267 -33.70 0.25 -17.57
C TYR A 267 -32.48 -0.60 -17.25
N ASP A 268 -32.03 -1.36 -18.24
CA ASP A 268 -30.85 -2.19 -18.12
C ASP A 268 -29.66 -1.47 -18.77
N ALA A 269 -28.50 -1.68 -18.18
CA ALA A 269 -27.25 -1.24 -18.77
C ALA A 269 -26.19 -2.32 -18.65
N SER A 270 -25.32 -2.39 -19.65
CA SER A 270 -24.14 -3.25 -19.61
C SER A 270 -22.91 -2.47 -20.02
N SER A 271 -21.76 -2.83 -19.46
CA SER A 271 -20.50 -2.26 -19.88
C SER A 271 -19.40 -3.31 -19.95
N GLN A 272 -18.45 -3.10 -20.87
CA GLN A 272 -17.27 -3.93 -21.02
C GLN A 272 -16.04 -3.03 -21.05
N GLN A 273 -15.47 -2.74 -19.90
CA GLN A 273 -14.23 -1.99 -19.82
C GLN A 273 -13.06 -2.89 -20.19
N TRP A 274 -12.11 -2.35 -20.90
CA TRP A 274 -10.84 -2.99 -21.21
C TRP A 274 -9.69 -2.00 -21.06
N ALA A 275 -8.72 -2.34 -20.21
CA ALA A 275 -7.55 -1.52 -19.92
C ALA A 275 -6.25 -2.25 -20.26
N ARG A 276 -5.26 -1.51 -20.70
CA ARG A 276 -3.88 -1.96 -20.89
C ARG A 276 -2.94 -0.94 -20.31
N GLU A 277 -1.99 -1.42 -19.52
CA GLU A 277 -0.97 -0.60 -18.89
C GLU A 277 0.40 -1.21 -19.12
N ARG A 278 1.39 -0.35 -19.36
CA ARG A 278 2.82 -0.70 -19.45
C ARG A 278 3.59 0.28 -18.61
N GLN A 279 4.42 -0.24 -17.73
CA GLN A 279 5.30 0.56 -16.90
C GLN A 279 6.72 0.01 -17.02
N HIS A 280 7.70 0.88 -17.16
CA HIS A 280 9.11 0.59 -17.10
C HIS A 280 9.77 1.52 -16.10
N HIS A 281 10.71 1.02 -15.33
CA HIS A 281 11.49 1.78 -14.38
C HIS A 281 12.96 1.33 -14.46
N VAL A 282 13.86 2.30 -14.51
CA VAL A 282 15.31 2.09 -14.46
C VAL A 282 15.85 2.88 -13.28
N ASN A 283 16.59 2.23 -12.40
CA ASN A 283 17.29 2.86 -11.29
C ASN A 283 18.77 2.59 -11.40
N LEU A 284 19.58 3.62 -11.16
CA LEU A 284 21.02 3.52 -10.99
C LEU A 284 21.37 4.09 -9.61
N PHE A 285 22.30 3.44 -8.89
CA PHE A 285 22.71 3.95 -7.60
C PHE A 285 24.23 3.88 -7.37
N HIS A 286 24.71 4.75 -6.47
CA HIS A 286 26.03 4.70 -5.89
C HIS A 286 25.93 4.86 -4.37
N LEU A 287 26.50 3.90 -3.62
CA LEU A 287 26.70 3.98 -2.17
C LEU A 287 28.18 4.15 -1.88
N GLY A 288 28.55 5.20 -1.12
CA GLY A 288 29.94 5.52 -0.83
C GLY A 288 30.19 5.75 0.66
N LYS A 289 31.24 5.14 1.22
CA LYS A 289 31.80 5.47 2.52
C LYS A 289 33.14 6.19 2.29
N TRP A 290 33.11 7.51 2.35
CA TRP A 290 34.28 8.37 2.06
C TRP A 290 35.25 8.41 3.22
N SER A 291 34.73 8.30 4.46
CA SER A 291 35.52 8.23 5.68
C SER A 291 34.75 7.45 6.75
N LYS A 292 35.34 7.32 7.96
CA LYS A 292 34.63 6.78 9.12
C LYS A 292 33.43 7.67 9.53
N ALA A 293 33.46 8.96 9.16
CA ALA A 293 32.45 9.94 9.56
C ALA A 293 31.47 10.30 8.44
N LEU A 294 31.80 10.08 7.15
CA LEU A 294 30.98 10.53 6.02
C LEU A 294 30.62 9.38 5.10
N SER A 295 29.33 9.22 4.83
CA SER A 295 28.77 8.35 3.79
C SER A 295 27.82 9.11 2.89
N SER A 296 27.68 8.63 1.64
CA SER A 296 26.75 9.17 0.65
C SER A 296 25.93 8.07 -0.02
N GLN A 297 24.74 8.42 -0.43
CA GLN A 297 23.89 7.62 -1.30
C GLN A 297 23.38 8.53 -2.43
N LEU A 298 23.56 8.11 -3.67
CA LEU A 298 23.06 8.79 -4.87
C LEU A 298 22.17 7.81 -5.65
N PHE A 299 20.98 8.26 -6.01
CA PHE A 299 20.00 7.51 -6.79
C PHE A 299 19.61 8.34 -8.01
N LEU A 300 19.52 7.68 -9.17
CA LEU A 300 19.06 8.24 -10.44
C LEU A 300 17.98 7.32 -10.99
N ASP A 301 16.82 7.87 -11.28
CA ASP A 301 15.67 7.12 -11.72
C ASP A 301 15.06 7.70 -12.99
N TYR A 302 14.61 6.79 -13.85
CA TYR A 302 13.72 7.07 -14.96
C TYR A 302 12.57 6.08 -14.93
N ALA A 303 11.34 6.59 -15.02
CA ALA A 303 10.16 5.76 -15.16
C ALA A 303 9.27 6.25 -16.30
N LYS A 304 8.68 5.29 -17.02
CA LYS A 304 7.69 5.54 -18.06
C LYS A 304 6.46 4.71 -17.84
N ARG A 305 5.27 5.34 -17.93
CA ARG A 305 3.98 4.65 -17.82
C ARG A 305 3.07 5.06 -18.97
N ILE A 306 2.52 4.07 -19.67
CA ILE A 306 1.52 4.25 -20.73
C ILE A 306 0.28 3.45 -20.33
N ALA A 307 -0.87 4.10 -20.32
CA ALA A 307 -2.15 3.46 -20.04
C ALA A 307 -3.17 3.80 -21.14
N ASN A 308 -3.97 2.80 -21.49
CA ASN A 308 -5.09 2.91 -22.43
C ASN A 308 -6.31 2.23 -21.83
N ASP A 309 -7.44 2.85 -21.92
CA ASP A 309 -8.72 2.33 -21.45
C ASP A 309 -9.81 2.54 -22.52
N SER A 310 -10.74 1.61 -22.57
CA SER A 310 -11.92 1.68 -23.45
C SER A 310 -13.10 1.07 -22.73
N GLN A 311 -14.21 1.79 -22.66
CA GLN A 311 -15.43 1.40 -21.97
C GLN A 311 -16.68 1.69 -22.82
N PRO A 312 -17.15 0.75 -23.63
CA PRO A 312 -18.51 0.81 -24.17
C PRO A 312 -19.53 0.59 -23.04
N ILE A 313 -20.57 1.41 -23.05
CA ILE A 313 -21.72 1.33 -22.14
C ILE A 313 -22.98 1.28 -23.02
N ASP A 314 -23.75 0.24 -22.86
CA ASP A 314 -25.00 0.00 -23.60
C ASP A 314 -26.18 0.12 -22.64
N GLU A 315 -27.05 1.10 -22.87
CA GLU A 315 -28.25 1.36 -22.05
C GLU A 315 -29.50 1.06 -22.88
N VAL A 316 -30.39 0.21 -22.33
CA VAL A 316 -31.62 -0.25 -22.99
C VAL A 316 -32.82 0.16 -22.15
N GLU A 317 -33.74 0.98 -22.73
CA GLU A 317 -34.98 1.37 -22.11
C GLU A 317 -36.13 1.26 -23.16
N ASP A 318 -37.16 0.49 -22.89
CA ASP A 318 -38.36 0.35 -23.76
C ASP A 318 -38.02 0.12 -25.25
N SER A 319 -37.05 -0.73 -25.57
CA SER A 319 -36.55 -1.01 -26.91
C SER A 319 -35.68 0.10 -27.55
N ASN A 320 -35.39 1.19 -26.85
CA ASN A 320 -34.41 2.18 -27.26
C ASN A 320 -33.02 1.77 -26.72
N ASN A 321 -32.06 1.66 -27.61
CA ASN A 321 -30.72 1.33 -27.27
C ASN A 321 -29.82 2.57 -27.45
N LYS A 322 -29.01 2.89 -26.41
CA LYS A 322 -28.03 3.98 -26.46
C LYS A 322 -26.64 3.43 -26.12
N LEU A 323 -25.77 3.44 -27.12
CA LEU A 323 -24.35 3.09 -26.95
C LEU A 323 -23.52 4.34 -26.66
N THR A 324 -22.81 4.35 -25.54
CA THR A 324 -21.79 5.36 -25.21
C THR A 324 -20.44 4.69 -25.17
N LEU A 325 -19.45 5.25 -25.89
CA LEU A 325 -18.08 4.78 -25.87
C LEU A 325 -17.18 5.82 -25.19
N ASN A 326 -16.58 5.43 -24.08
CA ASN A 326 -15.53 6.19 -23.42
C ASN A 326 -14.17 5.57 -23.76
N THR A 327 -13.19 6.43 -24.07
CA THR A 327 -11.79 6.00 -24.27
C THR A 327 -10.87 6.95 -23.56
N SER A 328 -9.79 6.43 -22.99
CA SER A 328 -8.73 7.23 -22.41
C SER A 328 -7.34 6.73 -22.80
N HIS A 329 -6.42 7.66 -22.90
CA HIS A 329 -5.00 7.42 -23.12
C HIS A 329 -4.20 8.34 -22.21
N SER A 330 -3.13 7.82 -21.58
CA SER A 330 -2.16 8.63 -20.85
C SER A 330 -0.75 8.09 -21.05
N ASP A 331 0.21 9.01 -21.17
CA ASP A 331 1.65 8.74 -21.29
C ASP A 331 2.41 9.68 -20.35
N TYR A 332 3.24 9.11 -19.47
CA TYR A 332 4.01 9.85 -18.47
C TYR A 332 5.46 9.43 -18.47
N ASP A 333 6.36 10.41 -18.44
CA ASP A 333 7.79 10.26 -18.23
C ASP A 333 8.18 10.93 -16.89
N ILE A 334 8.90 10.21 -16.03
CA ILE A 334 9.35 10.68 -14.72
C ILE A 334 10.86 10.54 -14.62
N TYR A 335 11.53 11.62 -14.26
CA TYR A 335 12.95 11.65 -13.93
C TYR A 335 13.11 12.05 -12.47
N SER A 336 13.99 11.36 -11.75
CA SER A 336 14.28 11.71 -10.36
C SER A 336 15.74 11.50 -10.02
N THR A 337 16.25 12.38 -9.15
CA THR A 337 17.60 12.29 -8.59
C THR A 337 17.53 12.57 -7.11
N ARG A 338 18.16 11.73 -6.29
CA ARG A 338 18.21 11.92 -4.84
C ARG A 338 19.63 11.71 -4.32
N LEU A 339 20.09 12.67 -3.52
CA LEU A 339 21.39 12.62 -2.82
C LEU A 339 21.13 12.63 -1.31
N VAL A 340 21.68 11.66 -0.60
CA VAL A 340 21.68 11.57 0.86
C VAL A 340 23.10 11.57 1.36
N LEU A 341 23.43 12.46 2.28
CA LEU A 341 24.72 12.56 2.97
C LEU A 341 24.47 12.33 4.45
N ARG A 342 25.22 11.41 5.04
CA ARG A 342 25.21 11.15 6.49
C ARG A 342 26.59 11.38 7.07
N GLN A 343 26.64 12.28 8.04
CA GLN A 343 27.88 12.65 8.74
C GLN A 343 27.78 12.34 10.23
N SER A 344 28.66 11.51 10.74
CA SER A 344 28.88 11.35 12.19
C SER A 344 29.73 12.54 12.68
N ILE A 345 29.18 13.33 13.59
CA ILE A 345 29.83 14.54 14.11
C ILE A 345 30.46 14.32 15.50
N ALA A 346 29.93 13.35 16.24
CA ALA A 346 30.44 12.89 17.52
C ALA A 346 29.94 11.45 17.79
N PRO A 347 30.45 10.73 18.80
CA PRO A 347 29.84 9.49 19.23
C PRO A 347 28.36 9.66 19.52
N ASN A 348 27.49 8.83 18.91
CA ASN A 348 26.03 8.87 19.02
C ASN A 348 25.36 10.16 18.48
N HIS A 349 26.06 10.96 17.68
CA HIS A 349 25.51 12.16 17.05
C HIS A 349 25.77 12.13 15.56
N SER A 350 24.72 12.32 14.76
CA SER A 350 24.81 12.38 13.31
C SER A 350 24.00 13.52 12.72
N LEU A 351 24.44 13.95 11.56
CA LEU A 351 23.77 14.92 10.72
C LEU A 351 23.46 14.23 9.38
N ASP A 352 22.19 14.15 9.02
CA ASP A 352 21.72 13.66 7.72
C ASP A 352 21.24 14.88 6.92
N TYR A 353 21.76 15.05 5.71
CA TYR A 353 21.37 16.17 4.83
C TYR A 353 21.43 15.74 3.37
N GLY A 354 20.68 16.43 2.53
CA GLY A 354 20.62 16.07 1.13
C GLY A 354 19.61 16.84 0.33
N GLY A 355 19.43 16.42 -0.91
CA GLY A 355 18.51 17.03 -1.84
C GLY A 355 17.88 16.02 -2.76
N GLU A 356 16.79 16.44 -3.37
CA GLU A 356 16.02 15.68 -4.34
C GLU A 356 15.55 16.61 -5.44
N TRP A 357 15.58 16.12 -6.66
CA TRP A 357 14.95 16.75 -7.81
C TRP A 357 14.10 15.70 -8.51
N SER A 358 12.87 16.07 -8.92
CA SER A 358 12.04 15.26 -9.79
C SER A 358 11.35 16.11 -10.84
N LEU A 359 11.15 15.52 -12.01
CA LEU A 359 10.44 16.07 -13.13
C LEU A 359 9.45 15.03 -13.64
N THR A 360 8.18 15.40 -13.74
CA THR A 360 7.12 14.60 -14.33
C THR A 360 6.54 15.32 -15.50
N ASP A 361 6.67 14.75 -16.69
CA ASP A 361 6.03 15.18 -17.92
C ASP A 361 4.98 14.17 -18.33
N GLY A 362 3.77 14.62 -18.58
CA GLY A 362 2.68 13.74 -18.96
C GLY A 362 1.70 14.38 -19.91
N GLU A 363 1.08 13.54 -20.72
CA GLU A 363 -0.05 13.92 -21.55
C GLU A 363 -1.19 12.91 -21.42
N GLY A 364 -2.42 13.41 -21.56
CA GLY A 364 -3.59 12.57 -21.52
C GLY A 364 -4.67 13.06 -22.46
N LYS A 365 -5.46 12.09 -22.92
CA LYS A 365 -6.63 12.33 -23.77
C LYS A 365 -7.76 11.43 -23.32
N THR A 366 -8.95 12.02 -23.14
CA THR A 366 -10.19 11.29 -22.87
C THR A 366 -11.22 11.72 -23.91
N CYS A 367 -11.94 10.76 -24.47
CA CYS A 367 -13.04 11.01 -25.42
C CYS A 367 -14.26 10.22 -24.99
N SER A 368 -15.44 10.87 -25.07
CA SER A 368 -16.73 10.21 -24.93
C SER A 368 -17.55 10.44 -26.19
N SER A 369 -18.25 9.40 -26.66
CA SER A 369 -19.23 9.55 -27.73
C SER A 369 -20.51 10.24 -27.27
N TYR A 370 -20.64 10.46 -25.96
CA TYR A 370 -21.75 11.24 -25.40
C TYR A 370 -21.44 12.73 -25.54
N GLU A 371 -22.19 13.41 -26.43
CA GLU A 371 -21.92 14.79 -26.85
C GLU A 371 -21.80 15.79 -25.68
N ALA A 372 -22.58 15.61 -24.61
CA ALA A 372 -22.55 16.50 -23.45
C ALA A 372 -21.25 16.40 -22.61
N ILE A 373 -20.42 15.38 -22.83
CA ILE A 373 -19.12 15.20 -22.17
C ILE A 373 -17.98 15.62 -23.11
N GLY A 374 -18.04 15.18 -24.38
CA GLY A 374 -17.06 15.53 -25.39
C GLY A 374 -15.69 14.90 -25.16
N ALA A 375 -14.64 15.69 -25.42
CA ALA A 375 -13.27 15.27 -25.31
C ALA A 375 -12.48 16.22 -24.38
N THR A 376 -11.45 15.68 -23.71
CA THR A 376 -10.42 16.45 -23.02
C THR A 376 -9.06 16.03 -23.53
N GLN A 377 -8.14 16.98 -23.66
CA GLN A 377 -6.74 16.70 -24.00
C GLN A 377 -5.85 17.67 -23.23
N TYR A 378 -4.89 17.14 -22.48
CA TYR A 378 -4.10 17.95 -21.55
C TYR A 378 -2.65 17.52 -21.49
N LYS A 379 -1.81 18.44 -21.00
CA LYS A 379 -0.42 18.19 -20.59
C LYS A 379 -0.23 18.59 -19.13
N ASN A 380 0.52 17.77 -18.42
CA ASN A 380 0.98 18.03 -17.05
C ASN A 380 2.50 18.16 -17.06
N HIS A 381 3.01 19.17 -16.35
CA HIS A 381 4.44 19.37 -16.13
C HIS A 381 4.67 19.76 -14.67
N ASP A 382 5.21 18.85 -13.88
CA ASP A 382 5.53 19.06 -12.46
C ASP A 382 7.05 18.99 -12.27
N SER A 383 7.65 20.05 -11.72
CA SER A 383 9.07 20.09 -11.34
C SER A 383 9.19 20.38 -9.85
N LYS A 384 9.83 19.47 -9.12
CA LYS A 384 10.05 19.56 -7.67
C LYS A 384 11.54 19.59 -7.36
N VAL A 385 11.94 20.54 -6.50
CA VAL A 385 13.25 20.57 -5.85
C VAL A 385 13.04 20.54 -4.35
N ALA A 386 13.77 19.67 -3.67
CA ALA A 386 13.69 19.58 -2.21
C ALA A 386 15.09 19.51 -1.60
N SER A 387 15.21 20.05 -0.37
CA SER A 387 16.40 19.90 0.45
C SER A 387 16.00 19.63 1.91
N TYR A 388 16.84 18.91 2.64
CA TYR A 388 16.58 18.64 4.04
C TYR A 388 17.83 18.61 4.87
N LEU A 389 17.63 18.86 6.17
CA LEU A 389 18.64 18.74 7.21
C LEU A 389 17.99 18.04 8.42
N GLN A 390 18.64 17.02 8.96
CA GLN A 390 18.19 16.30 10.15
C GLN A 390 19.36 16.01 11.07
N TYR A 391 19.25 16.45 12.31
CA TYR A 391 20.17 16.10 13.39
C TYR A 391 19.57 14.99 14.24
N GLN A 392 20.39 14.00 14.59
CA GLN A 392 20.05 12.89 15.48
C GLN A 392 21.11 12.78 16.57
N GLY A 393 20.65 12.54 17.80
CA GLY A 393 21.56 12.39 18.94
C GLY A 393 20.98 11.47 20.01
N SER A 394 21.90 10.92 20.84
CA SER A 394 21.49 10.19 22.04
C SER A 394 22.49 10.40 23.18
N ALA A 395 21.95 10.52 24.41
CA ALA A 395 22.71 10.63 25.64
C ALA A 395 21.98 9.91 26.77
N GLY A 396 22.66 8.94 27.41
CA GLY A 396 22.07 8.13 28.47
C GLY A 396 20.82 7.40 28.00
N LYS A 397 19.66 7.67 28.64
CA LYS A 397 18.38 7.09 28.29
C LYS A 397 17.63 7.85 27.19
N TRP A 398 18.10 9.01 26.82
CA TRP A 398 17.43 9.90 25.88
C TRP A 398 17.96 9.74 24.47
N SER A 399 17.07 9.75 23.48
CA SER A 399 17.39 9.88 22.07
C SER A 399 16.46 10.91 21.45
N TRP A 400 16.98 11.69 20.51
CA TRP A 400 16.23 12.74 19.84
C TRP A 400 16.58 12.84 18.38
N SER A 401 15.62 13.36 17.61
CA SER A 401 15.82 13.74 16.22
C SER A 401 15.08 15.05 15.97
N ALA A 402 15.74 15.99 15.29
CA ALA A 402 15.13 17.24 14.85
C ALA A 402 15.53 17.48 13.40
N GLY A 403 14.57 17.81 12.55
CA GLY A 403 14.84 18.00 11.15
C GLY A 403 13.86 18.97 10.49
N ILE A 404 14.27 19.49 9.36
CA ILE A 404 13.47 20.36 8.51
C ILE A 404 13.69 19.98 7.06
N ARG A 405 12.61 19.97 6.28
CA ARG A 405 12.63 19.77 4.83
C ARG A 405 11.95 20.96 4.17
N TYR A 406 12.53 21.46 3.10
CA TYR A 406 11.95 22.46 2.22
C TYR A 406 11.66 21.82 0.87
N GLU A 407 10.50 22.14 0.29
CA GLU A 407 10.13 21.74 -1.06
C GLU A 407 9.63 22.92 -1.85
N HIS A 408 10.17 23.08 -3.06
CA HIS A 408 9.70 23.97 -4.10
C HIS A 408 9.12 23.13 -5.23
N LEU A 409 7.83 23.28 -5.52
CA LEU A 409 7.10 22.59 -6.58
C LEU A 409 6.51 23.61 -7.54
N THR A 410 6.82 23.49 -8.82
CA THR A 410 6.10 24.16 -9.91
C THR A 410 5.25 23.13 -10.63
N SER A 411 3.94 23.36 -10.73
CA SER A 411 2.97 22.50 -11.37
C SER A 411 2.23 23.26 -12.44
N ARG A 412 2.22 22.74 -13.67
CA ARG A 412 1.52 23.31 -14.82
C ARG A 412 0.57 22.29 -15.40
N TYR A 413 -0.68 22.68 -15.53
CA TYR A 413 -1.69 21.98 -16.29
C TYR A 413 -2.03 22.81 -17.52
N THR A 414 -1.94 22.22 -18.70
CA THR A 414 -2.28 22.85 -19.96
C THR A 414 -3.40 22.06 -20.62
N ASP A 415 -4.58 22.65 -20.73
CA ASP A 415 -5.68 22.13 -21.53
C ASP A 415 -5.45 22.50 -22.98
N LEU A 416 -5.39 21.49 -23.87
CA LEU A 416 -5.11 21.70 -25.30
C LEU A 416 -6.36 22.04 -26.10
N LEU A 417 -7.55 21.91 -25.52
CA LEU A 417 -8.83 22.21 -26.16
C LEU A 417 -9.44 23.50 -25.66
N ASP A 418 -9.15 23.90 -24.42
CA ASP A 418 -9.67 25.12 -23.80
C ASP A 418 -8.58 25.82 -22.97
N ALA A 419 -8.01 26.88 -23.49
CA ALA A 419 -6.93 27.62 -22.84
C ALA A 419 -7.34 28.31 -21.52
N ASP A 420 -8.62 28.56 -21.29
CA ASP A 420 -9.12 29.17 -20.05
C ASP A 420 -9.00 28.22 -18.85
N ASN A 421 -8.84 26.93 -19.08
CA ASN A 421 -8.57 25.93 -18.09
C ASN A 421 -7.08 25.80 -17.70
N ASN A 422 -6.18 26.52 -18.37
CA ASN A 422 -4.76 26.45 -18.07
C ASN A 422 -4.44 26.94 -16.66
N LEU A 423 -3.63 26.18 -15.93
CA LEU A 423 -3.25 26.49 -14.57
C LEU A 423 -1.73 26.36 -14.37
N SER A 424 -1.15 27.37 -13.74
CA SER A 424 0.25 27.32 -13.29
C SER A 424 0.30 27.69 -11.81
N ARG A 425 0.96 26.87 -11.01
CA ARG A 425 1.04 27.02 -9.57
C ARG A 425 2.45 26.75 -9.07
N THR A 426 2.85 27.50 -8.06
CA THR A 426 4.11 27.31 -7.34
C THR A 426 3.80 27.14 -5.87
N TYR A 427 4.44 26.15 -5.25
CA TYR A 427 4.29 25.87 -3.82
C TYR A 427 5.68 25.85 -3.17
N ASP A 428 5.84 26.72 -2.16
CA ASP A 428 7.03 26.80 -1.30
C ASP A 428 6.62 26.35 0.10
N GLN A 429 7.10 25.19 0.54
CA GLN A 429 6.60 24.56 1.76
C GLN A 429 7.72 24.05 2.66
N TRP A 430 7.53 24.21 3.98
CA TRP A 430 8.45 23.75 5.01
C TRP A 430 7.80 22.64 5.84
N PHE A 431 8.55 21.57 6.06
CA PHE A 431 8.10 20.37 6.77
C PHE A 431 9.01 20.07 7.95
N PRO A 432 8.77 20.69 9.13
CA PRO A 432 9.50 20.37 10.34
C PRO A 432 9.13 18.98 10.85
N SER A 433 10.11 18.33 11.48
CA SER A 433 9.94 17.05 12.19
C SER A 433 10.75 17.07 13.48
N PHE A 434 10.20 16.48 14.53
CA PHE A 434 10.85 16.34 15.82
C PHE A 434 10.45 15.03 16.46
N SER A 435 11.39 14.35 17.14
CA SER A 435 11.07 13.23 18.01
C SER A 435 11.98 13.22 19.22
N LEU A 436 11.41 12.91 20.39
CA LEU A 436 12.10 12.73 21.65
C LEU A 436 11.71 11.38 22.23
N GLN A 437 12.69 10.62 22.70
CA GLN A 437 12.47 9.27 23.22
C GLN A 437 13.18 9.12 24.57
N LEU A 438 12.52 8.43 25.48
CA LEU A 438 13.06 8.00 26.75
C LEU A 438 13.05 6.46 26.77
N ASN A 439 14.23 5.86 26.88
CA ASN A 439 14.45 4.43 26.86
C ASN A 439 14.87 3.95 28.26
N GLU A 440 13.93 3.44 29.03
CA GLU A 440 14.17 2.81 30.32
C GLU A 440 14.15 1.27 30.20
N PRO A 441 14.67 0.52 31.18
CA PRO A 441 14.75 -0.95 31.07
C PRO A 441 13.40 -1.63 30.85
N SER A 442 12.32 -1.08 31.41
CA SER A 442 10.96 -1.65 31.31
C SER A 442 9.97 -0.75 30.56
N TRP A 443 10.30 0.51 30.34
CA TRP A 443 9.44 1.48 29.70
C TRP A 443 10.17 2.18 28.55
N HIS A 444 9.46 2.34 27.43
CA HIS A 444 9.90 3.16 26.32
C HIS A 444 8.82 4.19 26.01
N HIS A 445 9.19 5.45 25.97
CA HIS A 445 8.30 6.57 25.64
C HIS A 445 8.81 7.29 24.39
N SER A 446 7.90 7.75 23.56
CA SER A 446 8.23 8.58 22.39
C SER A 446 7.19 9.67 22.23
N LEU A 447 7.66 10.90 22.04
CA LEU A 447 6.85 12.04 21.63
C LEU A 447 7.38 12.52 20.29
N SER A 448 6.51 12.69 19.30
CA SER A 448 6.93 13.14 17.97
C SER A 448 5.95 14.14 17.37
N LEU A 449 6.52 15.09 16.63
CA LEU A 449 5.82 16.05 15.77
C LEU A 449 6.23 15.80 14.33
N ARG A 450 5.27 15.70 13.42
CA ARG A 450 5.51 15.49 11.99
C ARG A 450 4.56 16.33 11.16
N THR A 451 5.11 17.05 10.18
CA THR A 451 4.34 17.72 9.13
C THR A 451 4.51 16.96 7.82
N THR A 452 3.40 16.73 7.10
CA THR A 452 3.38 16.08 5.79
C THR A 452 2.45 16.82 4.83
N THR A 453 2.61 16.58 3.54
CA THR A 453 1.68 17.03 2.50
C THR A 453 1.13 15.84 1.71
N SER A 454 -0.05 15.98 1.11
CA SER A 454 -0.59 15.07 0.11
C SER A 454 -1.02 15.89 -1.10
N ARG A 455 -0.49 15.55 -2.26
CA ARG A 455 -0.80 16.23 -3.50
C ARG A 455 -1.93 15.52 -4.21
N PRO A 456 -2.85 16.23 -4.89
CA PRO A 456 -3.83 15.59 -5.75
C PRO A 456 -3.15 14.71 -6.79
N SER A 457 -3.78 13.60 -7.17
CA SER A 457 -3.31 12.78 -8.29
C SER A 457 -3.51 13.52 -9.61
N PHE A 458 -2.75 13.15 -10.64
CA PHE A 458 -2.91 13.74 -11.97
C PHE A 458 -4.31 13.46 -12.55
N SER A 459 -4.90 12.31 -12.24
CA SER A 459 -6.28 11.99 -12.62
C SER A 459 -7.30 12.91 -11.96
N GLN A 460 -7.10 13.27 -10.69
CA GLN A 460 -7.97 14.24 -9.98
C GLN A 460 -7.85 15.66 -10.55
N LEU A 461 -6.70 16.02 -11.14
CA LEU A 461 -6.41 17.33 -11.72
C LEU A 461 -6.75 17.43 -13.21
N SER A 462 -7.05 16.32 -13.89
CA SER A 462 -7.12 16.23 -15.36
C SER A 462 -8.27 17.02 -16.02
N GLY A 463 -9.23 17.51 -15.24
CA GLY A 463 -10.44 18.13 -15.81
C GLY A 463 -11.38 17.17 -16.54
N ASN A 464 -11.07 15.88 -16.56
CA ASN A 464 -11.85 14.85 -17.24
C ASN A 464 -13.24 14.70 -16.66
N ILE A 465 -14.23 14.45 -17.54
CA ILE A 465 -15.58 14.05 -17.15
C ILE A 465 -15.79 12.62 -17.64
N TYR A 466 -16.21 11.74 -16.72
CA TYR A 466 -16.52 10.35 -17.02
C TYR A 466 -18.02 10.13 -16.95
N TYR A 467 -18.59 9.52 -17.97
CA TYR A 467 -19.98 9.08 -17.98
C TYR A 467 -20.11 7.79 -17.17
N ILE A 468 -20.93 7.79 -16.13
CA ILE A 468 -21.26 6.60 -15.33
C ILE A 468 -22.63 6.06 -15.74
N SER A 469 -23.62 6.94 -15.82
CA SER A 469 -24.96 6.67 -16.30
C SER A 469 -25.61 7.97 -16.79
N ARG A 470 -26.81 7.90 -17.33
CA ARG A 470 -27.55 9.10 -17.78
C ARG A 470 -27.80 10.13 -16.68
N PHE A 471 -27.72 9.74 -15.41
CA PHE A 471 -27.95 10.60 -14.25
C PHE A 471 -26.69 10.86 -13.41
N GLN A 472 -25.60 10.13 -13.67
CA GLN A 472 -24.40 10.19 -12.86
C GLN A 472 -23.17 10.42 -13.74
N TYR A 473 -22.35 11.41 -13.36
CA TYR A 473 -21.09 11.76 -13.96
C TYR A 473 -20.03 11.86 -12.88
N GLN A 474 -18.80 11.53 -13.22
CA GLN A 474 -17.64 11.83 -12.38
C GLN A 474 -16.82 12.90 -13.09
N GLN A 475 -16.48 13.97 -12.36
CA GLN A 475 -15.67 15.08 -12.88
C GLN A 475 -14.43 15.27 -12.02
N SER A 476 -13.29 15.35 -12.66
CA SER A 476 -12.05 15.77 -12.01
C SER A 476 -12.06 17.27 -11.72
N ASN A 477 -11.22 17.73 -10.77
CA ASN A 477 -11.16 19.14 -10.39
C ASN A 477 -9.71 19.66 -10.45
N ALA A 478 -9.39 20.36 -11.52
CA ALA A 478 -8.07 20.96 -11.72
C ALA A 478 -7.70 22.03 -10.65
N ARG A 479 -8.67 22.52 -9.87
CA ARG A 479 -8.46 23.56 -8.83
C ARG A 479 -8.07 23.00 -7.47
N LEU A 480 -7.95 21.69 -7.31
CA LEU A 480 -7.53 21.07 -6.05
C LEU A 480 -6.17 21.59 -5.59
N GLN A 481 -6.05 21.77 -4.29
CA GLN A 481 -4.83 22.21 -3.61
C GLN A 481 -4.24 21.08 -2.77
N PRO A 482 -2.91 21.08 -2.53
CA PRO A 482 -2.29 20.13 -1.63
C PRO A 482 -2.90 20.17 -0.22
N VAL A 483 -2.98 19.02 0.41
CA VAL A 483 -3.45 18.81 1.79
C VAL A 483 -2.24 18.83 2.71
N ASN A 484 -2.20 19.71 3.71
CA ASN A 484 -1.16 19.71 4.72
C ASN A 484 -1.64 19.08 6.02
N THR A 485 -0.82 18.21 6.61
CA THR A 485 -1.19 17.46 7.80
C THR A 485 -0.14 17.63 8.89
N TYR A 486 -0.58 18.05 10.08
CA TYR A 486 0.24 18.24 11.27
C TYR A 486 -0.13 17.19 12.31
N ARG A 487 0.84 16.42 12.80
CA ARG A 487 0.61 15.30 13.71
C ARG A 487 1.47 15.43 14.96
N LEU A 488 0.83 15.32 16.12
CA LEU A 488 1.50 15.14 17.40
C LEU A 488 1.17 13.74 17.89
N THR A 489 2.19 12.90 18.08
CA THR A 489 2.03 11.50 18.50
C THR A 489 2.82 11.24 19.77
N TYR A 490 2.15 10.68 20.77
CA TYR A 490 2.78 10.08 21.94
C TYR A 490 2.58 8.58 21.89
N SER A 491 3.64 7.80 22.15
CA SER A 491 3.56 6.35 22.27
C SER A 491 4.38 5.85 23.45
N ALA A 492 3.91 4.76 24.05
CA ALA A 492 4.54 4.12 25.16
C ALA A 492 4.51 2.60 25.02
N GLN A 493 5.58 1.93 25.47
CA GLN A 493 5.63 0.48 25.59
C GLN A 493 6.03 0.11 27.02
N TRP A 494 5.30 -0.82 27.59
CA TRP A 494 5.62 -1.47 28.86
C TRP A 494 5.50 -2.96 28.71
N LYS A 495 6.66 -3.66 28.79
CA LYS A 495 6.70 -5.11 28.53
C LYS A 495 6.01 -5.44 27.19
N ASP A 496 4.94 -6.22 27.26
CA ASP A 496 4.14 -6.71 26.14
C ASP A 496 2.99 -5.77 25.74
N PHE A 497 2.83 -4.64 26.45
CA PHE A 497 1.82 -3.63 26.14
C PHE A 497 2.43 -2.48 25.33
N TYR A 498 1.74 -2.07 24.27
CA TYR A 498 2.02 -0.89 23.48
C TYR A 498 0.78 0.00 23.42
N ALA A 499 0.96 1.30 23.64
CA ALA A 499 -0.11 2.29 23.52
C ALA A 499 0.34 3.49 22.72
N MET A 500 -0.59 4.11 21.98
CA MET A 500 -0.36 5.32 21.19
C MET A 500 -1.55 6.26 21.29
N LEU A 501 -1.28 7.55 21.42
CA LEU A 501 -2.24 8.64 21.29
C LEU A 501 -1.73 9.62 20.24
N ARG A 502 -2.58 9.99 19.27
CA ARG A 502 -2.22 10.92 18.19
C ARG A 502 -3.31 11.95 17.99
N TYR A 503 -2.89 13.21 17.96
CA TYR A 503 -3.70 14.32 17.47
C TYR A 503 -3.25 14.68 16.06
N THR A 504 -4.20 14.86 15.15
CA THR A 504 -3.95 15.20 13.74
C THR A 504 -4.79 16.41 13.36
N TYR A 505 -4.16 17.44 12.83
CA TYR A 505 -4.81 18.57 12.18
C TYR A 505 -4.54 18.49 10.68
N ILE A 506 -5.59 18.46 9.86
CA ILE A 506 -5.54 18.37 8.41
C ILE A 506 -6.05 19.69 7.85
N ASP A 507 -5.18 20.41 7.17
CA ASP A 507 -5.50 21.63 6.43
C ASP A 507 -5.87 21.27 5.00
N LYS A 508 -6.98 21.82 4.53
CA LYS A 508 -7.54 21.63 3.19
C LYS A 508 -7.73 20.16 2.78
N PRO A 509 -8.37 19.29 3.62
CA PRO A 509 -8.64 17.91 3.23
C PRO A 509 -9.40 17.84 1.91
N ILE A 510 -8.99 16.93 1.02
CA ILE A 510 -9.71 16.62 -0.22
C ILE A 510 -10.74 15.54 0.08
N MET A 511 -11.99 15.80 -0.26
CA MET A 511 -13.11 14.87 -0.09
C MET A 511 -13.80 14.63 -1.42
N TYR A 512 -14.28 13.41 -1.61
CA TYR A 512 -15.20 13.07 -2.69
C TYR A 512 -16.61 13.54 -2.33
N VAL A 513 -17.26 14.23 -3.23
CA VAL A 513 -18.56 14.87 -3.01
C VAL A 513 -19.49 14.60 -4.19
N GLN A 514 -20.78 14.58 -3.91
CA GLN A 514 -21.85 14.54 -4.90
C GLN A 514 -22.47 15.95 -5.00
N GLU A 515 -22.33 16.56 -6.15
CA GLU A 515 -22.91 17.87 -6.47
C GLU A 515 -24.10 17.71 -7.39
N VAL A 516 -25.10 18.58 -7.24
CA VAL A 516 -26.26 18.66 -8.12
C VAL A 516 -26.21 20.02 -8.81
N PRO A 517 -25.98 20.08 -10.13
CA PRO A 517 -25.99 21.34 -10.87
C PRO A 517 -27.36 22.03 -10.79
N GLU A 518 -27.37 23.34 -10.50
CA GLU A 518 -28.61 24.13 -10.38
C GLU A 518 -29.46 24.13 -11.66
N ASP A 519 -28.82 24.09 -12.82
CA ASP A 519 -29.45 24.04 -14.14
C ASP A 519 -29.99 22.66 -14.52
N LYS A 520 -29.59 21.61 -13.79
CA LYS A 520 -29.93 20.20 -14.08
C LYS A 520 -30.19 19.41 -12.80
N PRO A 521 -31.27 19.65 -12.07
CA PRO A 521 -31.54 19.05 -10.76
C PRO A 521 -31.66 17.52 -10.78
N VAL A 522 -31.79 16.90 -11.95
CA VAL A 522 -31.85 15.44 -12.15
C VAL A 522 -30.48 14.80 -12.42
N ARG A 523 -29.39 15.53 -12.25
CA ARG A 523 -28.05 15.03 -12.55
C ARG A 523 -27.15 15.15 -11.31
N GLU A 524 -26.53 14.04 -10.95
CA GLU A 524 -25.47 13.99 -9.93
C GLU A 524 -24.09 14.09 -10.61
N VAL A 525 -23.26 14.99 -10.14
CA VAL A 525 -21.84 15.09 -10.51
C VAL A 525 -20.99 14.78 -9.31
N SER A 526 -20.36 13.63 -9.33
CA SER A 526 -19.38 13.26 -8.33
C SER A 526 -18.03 13.92 -8.63
N THR A 527 -17.44 14.63 -7.66
CA THR A 527 -16.18 15.34 -7.84
C THR A 527 -15.34 15.36 -6.54
N PHE A 528 -14.17 15.97 -6.60
CA PHE A 528 -13.29 16.17 -5.46
C PHE A 528 -13.24 17.65 -5.08
N MET A 529 -13.29 17.96 -3.78
CA MET A 529 -13.21 19.32 -3.27
C MET A 529 -12.31 19.43 -2.05
N ASN A 530 -11.62 20.57 -1.89
CA ASN A 530 -10.94 20.90 -0.64
C ASN A 530 -11.92 21.52 0.36
N TYR A 531 -11.89 21.05 1.61
CA TYR A 531 -12.59 21.66 2.75
C TYR A 531 -11.62 22.44 3.63
N ASN A 532 -12.12 23.25 4.58
CA ASN A 532 -11.27 24.11 5.39
C ASN A 532 -10.29 23.31 6.23
N HIS A 533 -10.77 22.48 7.15
CA HIS A 533 -9.94 21.64 8.00
C HIS A 533 -10.72 20.47 8.61
N GLN A 534 -9.97 19.46 9.03
CA GLN A 534 -10.46 18.30 9.78
C GLN A 534 -9.49 18.01 10.93
N GLN A 535 -10.01 17.58 12.07
CA GLN A 535 -9.18 17.20 13.21
C GLN A 535 -9.52 15.75 13.61
N LEU A 536 -8.49 15.00 14.01
CA LEU A 536 -8.65 13.60 14.43
C LEU A 536 -7.90 13.39 15.75
N LEU A 537 -8.55 12.67 16.66
CA LEU A 537 -7.91 12.12 17.85
C LEU A 537 -7.92 10.60 17.75
N PHE A 538 -6.75 10.00 17.68
CA PHE A 538 -6.56 8.57 17.51
C PHE A 538 -5.90 7.95 18.73
N GLY A 539 -6.48 6.86 19.24
CA GLY A 539 -5.93 6.02 20.30
C GLY A 539 -5.74 4.59 19.81
N TYR A 540 -4.68 3.95 20.27
CA TYR A 540 -4.35 2.55 19.95
C TYR A 540 -3.72 1.86 21.13
N ILE A 541 -4.13 0.61 21.41
CA ILE A 541 -3.55 -0.27 22.43
C ILE A 541 -3.33 -1.64 21.80
N ASN A 542 -2.19 -2.25 22.09
CA ASN A 542 -1.86 -3.62 21.69
C ASN A 542 -1.27 -4.38 22.89
N TRP A 543 -1.61 -5.63 22.99
CA TRP A 543 -1.02 -6.61 23.90
C TRP A 543 -0.78 -7.92 23.18
N GLY A 544 0.43 -8.51 23.34
CA GLY A 544 0.75 -9.81 22.77
C GLY A 544 1.78 -10.55 23.61
N HIS A 545 1.49 -11.79 24.01
CA HIS A 545 2.36 -12.60 24.87
C HIS A 545 2.59 -14.00 24.30
N ALA A 546 3.70 -14.64 24.68
CA ALA A 546 4.03 -16.01 24.27
C ALA A 546 3.83 -17.00 25.43
N PHE A 547 2.79 -17.83 25.36
CA PHE A 547 2.51 -18.94 26.27
C PHE A 547 3.00 -20.27 25.68
N GLY A 548 4.33 -20.40 25.48
CA GLY A 548 4.92 -21.59 24.86
C GLY A 548 4.50 -21.75 23.40
N TRP A 549 3.64 -22.74 23.13
CA TRP A 549 3.14 -23.05 21.78
C TRP A 549 2.01 -22.12 21.31
N TRP A 550 1.38 -21.37 22.20
CA TRP A 550 0.30 -20.41 21.90
C TRP A 550 0.76 -18.97 22.08
N ARG A 551 0.46 -18.12 21.10
CA ARG A 551 0.79 -16.70 21.11
C ARG A 551 -0.43 -15.87 20.69
N PRO A 552 -1.22 -15.38 21.64
CA PRO A 552 -2.27 -14.40 21.38
C PRO A 552 -1.69 -13.02 21.15
N ASN A 553 -2.38 -12.25 20.31
CA ASN A 553 -2.14 -10.82 20.09
C ASN A 553 -3.49 -10.12 19.99
N VAL A 554 -3.71 -9.08 20.78
CA VAL A 554 -4.95 -8.31 20.82
C VAL A 554 -4.64 -6.86 20.60
N SER A 555 -5.37 -6.20 19.69
CA SER A 555 -5.27 -4.76 19.51
C SER A 555 -6.65 -4.12 19.42
N VAL A 556 -6.73 -2.88 19.92
CA VAL A 556 -7.91 -2.02 19.82
C VAL A 556 -7.47 -0.65 19.39
N ASP A 557 -8.16 -0.06 18.42
CA ASP A 557 -7.97 1.32 18.00
C ASP A 557 -9.28 2.08 17.97
N ALA A 558 -9.20 3.39 18.20
CA ALA A 558 -10.33 4.30 18.08
C ALA A 558 -9.88 5.64 17.52
N THR A 559 -10.68 6.19 16.61
CA THR A 559 -10.50 7.53 16.07
C THR A 559 -11.76 8.34 16.33
N TYR A 560 -11.62 9.48 16.99
CA TYR A 560 -12.67 10.48 17.04
C TYR A 560 -12.37 11.56 16.01
N GLN A 561 -13.35 11.84 15.15
CA GLN A 561 -13.28 12.88 14.14
C GLN A 561 -14.05 14.12 14.59
N PHE A 562 -13.40 15.30 14.46
CA PHE A 562 -14.04 16.61 14.52
C PHE A 562 -14.08 17.19 13.12
N PHE A 563 -15.25 17.15 12.49
CA PHE A 563 -15.41 17.65 11.13
C PHE A 563 -16.81 18.22 10.93
N LYS A 564 -16.90 19.49 10.61
CA LYS A 564 -18.13 20.20 10.30
C LYS A 564 -17.96 20.96 8.99
N VAL A 565 -18.98 20.96 8.19
CA VAL A 565 -19.01 21.57 6.88
C VAL A 565 -20.21 22.47 6.78
N ASN A 566 -20.06 23.66 6.23
CA ASN A 566 -21.18 24.44 5.72
C ASN A 566 -21.43 23.99 4.28
N ASP A 567 -22.56 23.36 4.05
CA ASP A 567 -23.00 22.80 2.78
C ASP A 567 -24.23 23.56 2.31
N HIS A 568 -24.06 24.49 1.36
CA HIS A 568 -25.12 25.37 0.85
C HIS A 568 -25.92 26.11 1.94
N GLY A 569 -25.24 26.57 3.01
CA GLY A 569 -25.87 27.28 4.12
C GLY A 569 -26.29 26.39 5.30
N GLU A 570 -26.35 25.08 5.14
CA GLU A 570 -26.58 24.13 6.22
C GLU A 570 -25.26 23.71 6.89
N ASN A 571 -25.23 23.73 8.22
CA ASN A 571 -24.10 23.28 9.00
C ASN A 571 -24.22 21.77 9.30
N ILE A 572 -23.61 20.93 8.49
CA ILE A 572 -23.62 19.49 8.67
C ILE A 572 -22.42 19.06 9.54
N SER A 573 -22.71 18.24 10.56
CA SER A 573 -21.70 17.70 11.45
C SER A 573 -21.41 16.22 11.13
N TYR A 574 -20.16 15.95 10.75
CA TYR A 574 -19.63 14.59 10.55
C TYR A 574 -18.76 14.14 11.73
N ASN A 575 -19.01 14.71 12.93
CA ASN A 575 -18.34 14.28 14.15
C ASN A 575 -18.72 12.83 14.48
N GLY A 576 -17.75 12.04 14.93
CA GLY A 576 -18.04 10.67 15.30
C GLY A 576 -16.83 9.84 15.67
N VAL A 577 -17.11 8.68 16.22
CA VAL A 577 -16.14 7.66 16.59
C VAL A 577 -16.14 6.54 15.56
N LYS A 578 -14.96 6.13 15.14
CA LYS A 578 -14.70 4.85 14.48
C LYS A 578 -13.71 4.07 15.34
N TRP A 579 -14.05 2.79 15.67
CA TRP A 579 -13.14 1.94 16.44
C TRP A 579 -13.12 0.52 15.87
N GLY A 580 -12.01 -0.17 16.09
CA GLY A 580 -11.83 -1.54 15.68
C GLY A 580 -11.07 -2.35 16.71
N ALA A 581 -11.21 -3.67 16.64
CA ALA A 581 -10.48 -4.63 17.43
C ALA A 581 -9.97 -5.76 16.55
N ASN A 582 -8.74 -6.20 16.80
CA ASN A 582 -8.15 -7.36 16.15
C ASN A 582 -7.67 -8.34 17.21
N PHE A 583 -7.94 -9.63 16.98
CA PHE A 583 -7.59 -10.71 17.86
C PHE A 583 -6.95 -11.85 17.06
N ASP A 584 -5.63 -11.96 17.13
CA ASP A 584 -4.84 -12.97 16.44
C ASP A 584 -4.37 -14.05 17.42
N ASN A 585 -4.46 -15.30 17.00
CA ASN A 585 -3.92 -16.45 17.73
C ASN A 585 -3.01 -17.27 16.82
N TYR A 586 -1.81 -17.55 17.30
CA TYR A 586 -0.86 -18.42 16.64
C TYR A 586 -0.57 -19.64 17.49
N PHE A 587 -0.57 -20.81 16.86
CA PHE A 587 -0.30 -22.08 17.51
C PHE A 587 0.87 -22.76 16.79
N SER A 588 2.03 -22.80 17.47
CA SER A 588 3.22 -23.49 16.97
C SER A 588 3.20 -24.93 17.44
N LEU A 589 2.95 -25.86 16.53
CA LEU A 589 2.80 -27.28 16.82
C LEU A 589 4.06 -28.08 16.43
N PRO A 590 4.23 -29.30 16.95
CA PRO A 590 5.34 -30.18 16.56
C PRO A 590 5.43 -30.42 15.06
N HIS A 591 6.60 -30.82 14.57
CA HIS A 591 6.88 -31.13 13.17
C HIS A 591 6.69 -29.93 12.22
N ASP A 592 7.02 -28.72 12.65
CA ASP A 592 6.93 -27.47 11.87
C ASP A 592 5.54 -27.11 11.35
N TRP A 593 4.48 -27.53 12.03
CA TRP A 593 3.15 -27.03 11.81
C TRP A 593 2.93 -25.70 12.52
N GLN A 594 2.25 -24.79 11.84
CA GLN A 594 1.71 -23.57 12.44
C GLN A 594 0.25 -23.41 12.02
N LEU A 595 -0.59 -23.10 13.00
CA LEU A 595 -1.97 -22.70 12.76
C LEU A 595 -2.14 -21.23 13.19
N SER A 596 -3.04 -20.53 12.53
CA SER A 596 -3.47 -19.18 12.93
C SER A 596 -5.00 -19.08 12.89
N LEU A 597 -5.53 -18.31 13.83
CA LEU A 597 -6.94 -17.92 13.88
C LEU A 597 -6.99 -16.43 14.17
N SER A 598 -7.59 -15.66 13.26
CA SER A 598 -7.72 -14.21 13.38
C SER A 598 -9.18 -13.80 13.34
N TYR A 599 -9.52 -12.82 14.18
CA TYR A 599 -10.81 -12.13 14.15
C TYR A 599 -10.59 -10.63 14.13
N LEU A 600 -11.19 -9.96 13.16
CA LEU A 600 -11.19 -8.51 13.01
C LEU A 600 -12.63 -7.99 13.12
N PHE A 601 -12.81 -6.96 13.94
CA PHE A 601 -14.06 -6.21 14.05
C PHE A 601 -13.79 -4.72 13.78
N ASP A 602 -14.63 -4.08 12.96
CA ASP A 602 -14.66 -2.63 12.77
C ASP A 602 -16.12 -2.17 12.98
N ASN A 603 -16.34 -1.20 13.88
CA ASN A 603 -17.69 -0.71 14.19
C ASN A 603 -18.30 0.13 13.05
N GLY A 604 -17.52 0.37 11.97
CA GLY A 604 -17.89 1.31 10.92
C GLY A 604 -17.64 2.75 11.35
N GLY A 605 -18.65 3.43 11.91
CA GLY A 605 -18.50 4.81 12.39
C GLY A 605 -18.41 5.84 11.25
N VAL A 606 -17.75 6.98 11.51
CA VAL A 606 -17.65 8.09 10.56
C VAL A 606 -16.18 8.30 10.15
N SER A 607 -15.94 8.44 8.85
CA SER A 607 -14.64 8.81 8.28
C SER A 607 -14.84 9.79 7.12
N GLY A 608 -14.26 10.99 7.21
CA GLY A 608 -14.59 12.09 6.29
C GLY A 608 -16.09 12.43 6.36
N ARG A 609 -16.75 12.38 5.24
CA ARG A 609 -18.22 12.60 5.11
C ARG A 609 -19.03 11.30 5.12
N VAL A 610 -18.36 10.15 5.15
CA VAL A 610 -18.97 8.83 5.00
C VAL A 610 -19.22 8.19 6.35
N LYS A 611 -20.43 7.65 6.53
CA LYS A 611 -20.82 6.82 7.67
C LYS A 611 -20.85 5.36 7.24
N PHE A 612 -19.97 4.55 7.83
CA PHE A 612 -19.87 3.12 7.58
C PHE A 612 -20.72 2.31 8.58
N LYS A 613 -21.21 1.16 8.13
CA LYS A 613 -21.81 0.15 9.02
C LYS A 613 -20.72 -0.77 9.57
N PRO A 614 -20.99 -1.49 10.69
CA PRO A 614 -20.05 -2.48 11.21
C PRO A 614 -19.72 -3.57 10.20
N THR A 615 -18.48 -4.03 10.24
CA THR A 615 -17.96 -5.18 9.47
C THR A 615 -17.07 -6.06 10.32
N GLN A 616 -16.93 -7.34 9.95
CA GLN A 616 -16.08 -8.29 10.67
C GLN A 616 -15.51 -9.33 9.72
N ASN A 617 -14.38 -9.90 10.10
CA ASN A 617 -13.67 -10.89 9.32
C ASN A 617 -13.10 -11.98 10.23
N TRP A 618 -13.38 -13.24 9.92
CA TRP A 618 -12.75 -14.42 10.51
C TRP A 618 -11.84 -15.07 9.48
N SER A 619 -10.59 -15.34 9.89
CA SER A 619 -9.59 -15.95 9.02
C SER A 619 -8.88 -17.11 9.71
N LEU A 620 -8.58 -18.16 8.95
CA LEU A 620 -7.80 -19.32 9.39
C LEU A 620 -6.56 -19.47 8.52
N GLY A 621 -5.47 -19.94 9.11
CA GLY A 621 -4.26 -20.32 8.41
C GLY A 621 -3.71 -21.65 8.91
N ALA A 622 -3.15 -22.43 8.01
CA ALA A 622 -2.37 -23.63 8.31
C ALA A 622 -1.12 -23.67 7.44
N ASN A 623 0.03 -23.87 8.03
CA ASN A 623 1.31 -23.83 7.35
C ASN A 623 2.18 -25.01 7.77
N LYS A 624 2.84 -25.65 6.80
CA LYS A 624 3.75 -26.77 6.99
C LYS A 624 5.04 -26.55 6.22
N SER A 625 6.17 -26.66 6.90
CA SER A 625 7.49 -26.64 6.27
C SER A 625 8.08 -28.06 6.20
N PHE A 626 8.70 -28.38 5.06
CA PHE A 626 9.37 -29.64 4.79
C PHE A 626 10.83 -29.38 4.42
N TRP A 627 11.69 -30.37 4.61
CA TRP A 627 13.10 -30.34 4.19
C TRP A 627 13.84 -29.09 4.70
N GLU A 628 13.79 -28.85 6.00
CA GLU A 628 14.38 -27.67 6.65
C GLU A 628 13.87 -26.32 6.07
N GLY A 629 12.63 -26.32 5.55
CA GLY A 629 11.98 -25.16 4.98
C GLY A 629 12.33 -24.88 3.52
N ARG A 630 12.87 -25.88 2.79
CA ARG A 630 13.04 -25.78 1.33
C ARG A 630 11.69 -25.86 0.61
N LEU A 631 10.75 -26.68 1.10
CA LEU A 631 9.38 -26.71 0.62
C LEU A 631 8.46 -26.22 1.73
N GLN A 632 7.56 -25.32 1.39
CA GLN A 632 6.54 -24.78 2.27
C GLN A 632 5.17 -24.91 1.58
N VAL A 633 4.21 -25.45 2.29
CA VAL A 633 2.81 -25.54 1.84
C VAL A 633 1.97 -24.78 2.86
N ALA A 634 1.21 -23.81 2.40
CA ALA A 634 0.36 -23.00 3.24
C ALA A 634 -1.07 -22.99 2.69
N PHE A 635 -2.02 -23.12 3.59
CA PHE A 635 -3.44 -22.93 3.33
C PHE A 635 -3.94 -21.74 4.13
N SER A 636 -4.73 -20.88 3.52
CA SER A 636 -5.45 -19.81 4.21
C SER A 636 -6.90 -19.75 3.77
N ALA A 637 -7.78 -19.41 4.71
CA ALA A 637 -9.18 -19.14 4.47
C ALA A 637 -9.51 -17.77 5.08
N ASN A 638 -9.97 -16.84 4.27
CA ASN A 638 -10.30 -15.47 4.67
C ASN A 638 -11.80 -15.25 4.56
N ASP A 639 -12.34 -14.43 5.46
CA ASP A 639 -13.75 -14.07 5.54
C ASP A 639 -14.68 -15.29 5.52
N LEU A 640 -14.42 -16.21 6.46
CA LEU A 640 -15.08 -17.52 6.56
C LEU A 640 -16.61 -17.45 6.57
N PHE A 641 -17.18 -16.36 7.04
CA PHE A 641 -18.64 -16.18 7.19
C PHE A 641 -19.20 -15.15 6.20
N HIS A 642 -18.40 -14.67 5.24
CA HIS A 642 -18.78 -13.71 4.20
C HIS A 642 -19.38 -12.42 4.80
N GLN A 643 -18.77 -11.88 5.85
CA GLN A 643 -19.28 -10.73 6.59
C GLN A 643 -18.41 -9.47 6.42
N TYR A 644 -17.34 -9.57 5.64
CA TYR A 644 -16.45 -8.45 5.34
C TYR A 644 -16.99 -7.63 4.18
N LEU A 645 -18.12 -6.92 4.44
CA LEU A 645 -18.86 -6.10 3.49
C LEU A 645 -18.74 -4.64 3.87
N PHE A 646 -18.54 -3.78 2.89
CA PHE A 646 -18.49 -2.32 3.08
C PHE A 646 -19.84 -1.71 2.75
N ARG A 647 -20.50 -1.13 3.75
CA ARG A 647 -21.77 -0.45 3.61
C ARG A 647 -21.61 0.97 4.07
N GLU A 648 -21.85 1.91 3.18
CA GLU A 648 -21.63 3.32 3.40
C GLU A 648 -22.88 4.16 3.15
N LYS A 649 -22.94 5.29 3.85
CA LYS A 649 -23.95 6.33 3.66
C LYS A 649 -23.28 7.69 3.74
N VAL A 650 -23.68 8.57 2.84
CA VAL A 650 -23.32 9.99 2.84
C VAL A 650 -24.59 10.80 2.93
N HIS A 651 -24.60 11.80 3.81
CA HIS A 651 -25.66 12.78 3.92
C HIS A 651 -25.09 14.15 3.62
N GLN A 652 -25.70 14.85 2.65
CA GLN A 652 -25.38 16.20 2.23
C GLN A 652 -26.67 17.02 2.13
N HIS A 653 -26.55 18.34 1.96
CA HIS A 653 -27.73 19.21 1.91
C HIS A 653 -28.77 18.75 0.86
N TYR A 654 -28.32 18.54 -0.39
CA TYR A 654 -29.21 18.12 -1.48
C TYR A 654 -29.20 16.62 -1.77
N VAL A 655 -28.21 15.87 -1.27
CA VAL A 655 -27.98 14.49 -1.69
C VAL A 655 -27.85 13.56 -0.49
N ASP A 656 -28.61 12.47 -0.49
CA ASP A 656 -28.35 11.29 0.33
C ASP A 656 -27.89 10.16 -0.60
N PHE A 657 -26.72 9.62 -0.29
CA PHE A 657 -26.12 8.52 -1.03
C PHE A 657 -25.97 7.30 -0.12
N SER A 658 -26.28 6.12 -0.62
CA SER A 658 -25.99 4.87 0.07
C SER A 658 -25.49 3.81 -0.90
N GLN A 659 -24.45 3.07 -0.47
CA GLN A 659 -23.84 2.02 -1.26
C GLN A 659 -23.47 0.82 -0.38
N THR A 660 -23.54 -0.37 -0.98
CA THR A 660 -22.92 -1.58 -0.43
C THR A 660 -21.87 -2.05 -1.44
N GLU A 661 -20.68 -2.33 -0.96
CA GLU A 661 -19.61 -2.91 -1.76
C GLU A 661 -19.32 -4.32 -1.27
N ASP A 662 -19.67 -5.30 -2.09
CA ASP A 662 -19.39 -6.72 -1.87
C ASP A 662 -18.42 -7.20 -2.95
N TYR A 663 -17.14 -7.08 -2.67
CA TYR A 663 -16.05 -7.53 -3.55
C TYR A 663 -15.79 -9.04 -3.47
N LYS A 664 -16.63 -9.81 -2.79
CA LYS A 664 -16.45 -11.25 -2.59
C LYS A 664 -15.05 -11.59 -2.10
N LEU A 665 -14.60 -10.89 -1.05
CA LEU A 665 -13.24 -11.00 -0.49
C LEU A 665 -12.99 -12.33 0.23
N TRP A 666 -14.02 -13.13 0.48
CA TRP A 666 -13.85 -14.49 1.00
C TRP A 666 -13.07 -15.35 0.00
N ASN A 667 -12.11 -16.08 0.51
CA ASN A 667 -11.31 -16.96 -0.34
C ASN A 667 -10.65 -18.09 0.44
N TYR A 668 -10.39 -19.18 -0.27
CA TYR A 668 -9.51 -20.27 0.14
C TYR A 668 -8.28 -20.25 -0.76
N ARG A 669 -7.08 -20.16 -0.18
CA ARG A 669 -5.84 -20.08 -0.95
C ARG A 669 -4.88 -21.18 -0.52
N LEU A 670 -4.35 -21.92 -1.51
CA LEU A 670 -3.25 -22.85 -1.35
C LEU A 670 -1.99 -22.25 -1.97
N THR A 671 -0.94 -22.10 -1.19
CA THR A 671 0.35 -21.58 -1.63
C THR A 671 1.42 -22.65 -1.49
N VAL A 672 2.21 -22.87 -2.54
CA VAL A 672 3.36 -23.76 -2.54
C VAL A 672 4.60 -22.93 -2.86
N THR A 673 5.61 -23.00 -2.00
CA THR A 673 6.89 -22.31 -2.19
C THR A 673 8.01 -23.32 -2.13
N TRP A 674 8.83 -23.38 -3.18
CA TRP A 674 10.04 -24.21 -3.23
C TRP A 674 11.27 -23.32 -3.37
N LYS A 675 12.31 -23.60 -2.56
CA LYS A 675 13.56 -22.84 -2.51
C LYS A 675 14.74 -23.79 -2.61
N PHE A 676 15.67 -23.48 -3.49
CA PHE A 676 16.97 -24.11 -3.50
C PHE A 676 18.05 -23.08 -3.13
N ASN A 677 19.00 -23.49 -2.32
CA ASN A 677 19.99 -22.62 -1.69
C ASN A 677 19.34 -21.39 -1.00
N LYS A 678 19.41 -21.30 0.32
CA LYS A 678 18.74 -20.29 1.17
C LYS A 678 19.31 -18.87 1.00
N ARG A 679 19.52 -18.42 -0.25
CA ARG A 679 20.22 -17.17 -0.59
C ARG A 679 19.28 -16.26 -1.39
N THR A 680 19.52 -14.96 -1.38
CA THR A 680 18.75 -13.96 -2.15
C THR A 680 19.70 -12.94 -2.75
N GLY A 681 19.35 -12.29 -3.86
CA GLY A 681 20.16 -11.27 -4.53
C GLY A 681 20.47 -10.03 -3.65
N ARG A 682 21.47 -9.24 -3.97
CA ARG A 682 21.79 -7.96 -3.34
C ARG A 682 21.30 -6.86 -4.29
N TYR A 683 20.40 -6.03 -3.88
CA TYR A 683 20.18 -4.76 -4.54
C TYR A 683 19.98 -3.69 -3.48
N HIS A 684 20.73 -2.58 -3.56
CA HIS A 684 20.75 -1.51 -2.57
C HIS A 684 20.29 -0.17 -3.14
N GLY A 685 19.82 -0.13 -4.39
CA GLY A 685 19.25 1.08 -5.00
C GLY A 685 17.92 1.48 -4.35
N GLU A 686 17.54 2.73 -4.49
CA GLU A 686 16.26 3.28 -4.02
C GLU A 686 15.49 3.85 -5.22
N ASN A 687 14.18 3.55 -5.33
CA ASN A 687 13.32 4.15 -6.34
C ASN A 687 12.86 5.54 -5.88
N SER A 688 13.59 6.59 -6.27
CA SER A 688 13.23 7.97 -5.95
C SER A 688 12.08 8.51 -6.80
N ALA A 689 11.72 7.85 -7.92
CA ALA A 689 10.58 8.20 -8.76
C ALA A 689 9.23 7.70 -8.20
N GLN A 690 9.22 6.82 -7.16
CA GLN A 690 8.00 6.16 -6.69
C GLN A 690 6.93 7.13 -6.17
N ASP A 691 7.32 8.26 -5.58
CA ASP A 691 6.35 9.23 -5.08
C ASP A 691 5.56 9.86 -6.22
N GLU A 692 6.21 10.12 -7.36
CA GLU A 692 5.53 10.62 -8.55
C GLU A 692 4.77 9.51 -9.28
N LEU A 693 5.29 8.27 -9.32
CA LEU A 693 4.56 7.11 -9.85
C LEU A 693 3.24 6.86 -9.10
N ASN A 694 3.22 7.06 -7.78
CA ASN A 694 2.00 6.89 -6.98
C ASN A 694 0.93 7.95 -7.25
N ARG A 695 1.24 9.04 -7.97
CA ARG A 695 0.30 10.09 -8.37
C ARG A 695 -0.36 9.83 -9.73
N LEU A 696 0.16 8.88 -10.49
CA LEU A 696 -0.39 8.46 -11.77
C LEU A 696 -1.62 7.57 -11.59
#